data_be83817d15abeb71384e23d45793860d
#
_entry.id   be83817d15abeb71384e23d45793860d
#
_cell.length_a   1.000
_cell.length_b   1.000
_cell.length_c   1.000
_cell.angle_alpha   90.00
_cell.angle_beta   90.00
_cell.angle_gamma   90.00
#
_symmetry.space_group_name_H-M   'P 1'
#
loop_
_entity.id
_entity.type
_entity.pdbx_description
1 polymer ?
#
loop_
_entity_poly.entity_id
_entity_poly.type
_entity_poly.pdbx_seq_one_letter_code
_entity_poly.pdbx_strand_id
1 'polypeptide(L)'
;MADAPAAPVDTAVRYVHPEAARFFASCPWARQIPIFGEAVEGFGWRMVIALGGSYLFCKGIADQILTNQTFAMMRVRYGISADRYQRLYPISTMGWSIKAFSAMMCDGFAFLGYTKRWYMFVSCVAGAVFALVYGLLPAKASSADTAAAFIFLSCYGKANVDILSEGHYSRLMRGNPKPGPALIGCIWWMIMVGAIIATVMNGPLADLGKPQISIFVSAALQFLTAFIFLFNWYGEKKNRVQRSEDALYMLEETRKERERLGLATGADDLGVNAPAPEKKPYPEHSSAEDAEAAVQDALGDELVQSHYSEEDNGDDEAEVYYGEPPVPCLFGVFEMNKEVISDNWRIFAYSIVITCAVVAMLCGNILADTLGLLIICVVVSTICCSLSFWALPSIIARTNVFAYLNTVVYIHAVSPLQTFYMNSNKCKGDFPNFTFTFYSTIAGVIGNIAGLVGVAAFKYLFSKQNYQVTYVVTTVLQVLGAIFDIIMVKRWNEYIGVPDHAMYIWGDAVVQQIVYMLGFMPLVVLMSRLCPRGSESVVYALMAGFSNLGQTTASSIAAIIMEYGWPVFAENDKCNYENLPWLVFVCSVMTPLLAIPLSFMLPIARIIDDVDIDGNVVRAQVDKKVVAEEVLTEHTDSERGPLSETREGKE
;
A
#
# COMPACT_ATOMS: atom_id res chain seq x y z
N MET A 1 18.73 50.11 12.07
CA MET A 1 18.32 48.72 12.03
C MET A 1 17.06 48.62 12.85
N ALA A 2 15.93 48.69 12.20
CA ALA A 2 14.61 48.58 12.86
C ALA A 2 14.21 47.10 12.76
N ASP A 3 13.82 46.54 13.91
CA ASP A 3 13.36 45.15 14.05
C ASP A 3 12.13 44.92 13.18
N ALA A 4 12.25 43.96 12.27
CA ALA A 4 11.10 43.44 11.53
C ALA A 4 10.16 42.73 12.52
N PRO A 5 8.85 42.95 12.43
CA PRO A 5 7.90 42.25 13.30
C PRO A 5 7.98 40.75 13.04
N ALA A 6 8.15 39.98 14.11
CA ALA A 6 8.11 38.54 14.09
C ALA A 6 6.78 38.07 13.47
N ALA A 7 6.84 37.15 12.52
CA ALA A 7 5.67 36.50 11.94
C ALA A 7 4.79 35.91 13.06
N PRO A 8 3.47 36.00 12.98
CA PRO A 8 2.58 35.46 13.98
C PRO A 8 2.85 33.96 14.11
N VAL A 9 3.29 33.58 15.29
CA VAL A 9 3.40 32.16 15.67
C VAL A 9 1.99 31.59 15.66
N ASP A 10 1.74 30.63 14.78
CA ASP A 10 0.47 29.91 14.71
C ASP A 10 0.29 29.13 16.03
N THR A 11 -0.39 29.74 16.99
CA THR A 11 -0.72 29.18 18.30
C THR A 11 -1.95 28.27 18.24
N ALA A 12 -2.19 27.60 17.10
CA ALA A 12 -3.22 26.58 17.02
C ALA A 12 -2.86 25.46 18.02
N VAL A 13 -3.68 25.29 19.04
CA VAL A 13 -3.54 24.27 20.09
C VAL A 13 -3.31 22.90 19.43
N ARG A 14 -2.13 22.32 19.66
CA ARG A 14 -1.75 21.03 19.10
C ARG A 14 -2.45 19.94 19.89
N TYR A 15 -3.36 19.19 19.26
CA TYR A 15 -3.99 18.04 19.90
C TYR A 15 -2.93 17.03 20.30
N VAL A 16 -2.94 16.61 21.56
CA VAL A 16 -2.09 15.54 22.09
C VAL A 16 -2.99 14.45 22.67
N HIS A 17 -2.81 13.23 22.20
CA HIS A 17 -3.60 12.09 22.68
C HIS A 17 -3.33 11.83 24.17
N PRO A 18 -4.35 11.60 25.03
CA PRO A 18 -4.17 11.44 26.48
C PRO A 18 -3.16 10.36 26.88
N GLU A 19 -3.14 9.24 26.15
CA GLU A 19 -2.15 8.17 26.40
C GLU A 19 -0.70 8.56 26.05
N ALA A 20 -0.51 9.53 25.14
CA ALA A 20 0.82 9.99 24.74
C ALA A 20 1.52 10.72 25.87
N ALA A 21 0.81 11.55 26.64
CA ALA A 21 1.35 12.27 27.77
C ALA A 21 1.91 11.30 28.84
N ARG A 22 1.15 10.25 29.18
CA ARG A 22 1.59 9.22 30.13
C ARG A 22 2.80 8.44 29.62
N PHE A 23 2.82 8.09 28.33
CA PHE A 23 3.93 7.37 27.72
C PHE A 23 5.22 8.18 27.74
N PHE A 24 5.16 9.47 27.34
CA PHE A 24 6.35 10.33 27.33
C PHE A 24 6.84 10.74 28.72
N ALA A 25 5.96 10.75 29.73
CA ALA A 25 6.39 10.87 31.11
C ALA A 25 7.25 9.69 31.55
N SER A 26 6.96 8.47 31.08
CA SER A 26 7.75 7.27 31.37
C SER A 26 8.97 7.12 30.47
N CYS A 27 8.90 7.55 29.20
CA CYS A 27 9.93 7.40 28.18
C CYS A 27 10.17 8.73 27.43
N PRO A 28 10.80 9.74 28.05
CA PRO A 28 10.97 11.08 27.45
C PRO A 28 11.76 11.07 26.12
N TRP A 29 12.73 10.16 26.00
CA TRP A 29 13.56 10.01 24.80
C TRP A 29 12.76 9.59 23.56
N ALA A 30 11.64 8.88 23.74
CA ALA A 30 10.80 8.43 22.63
C ALA A 30 10.15 9.59 21.87
N ARG A 31 9.93 10.74 22.54
CA ARG A 31 9.41 11.96 21.91
C ARG A 31 10.38 12.56 20.89
N GLN A 32 11.70 12.33 21.09
CA GLN A 32 12.75 12.88 20.22
C GLN A 32 12.97 12.03 18.96
N ILE A 33 12.40 10.83 18.89
CA ILE A 33 12.47 10.00 17.68
C ILE A 33 11.61 10.65 16.60
N PRO A 34 12.21 11.11 15.49
CA PRO A 34 11.46 11.70 14.38
C PRO A 34 10.37 10.73 13.89
N ILE A 35 9.21 11.26 13.48
CA ILE A 35 8.08 10.50 12.96
C ILE A 35 7.35 9.70 14.06
N PHE A 36 8.05 8.88 14.85
CA PHE A 36 7.45 8.07 15.92
C PHE A 36 6.83 8.93 17.02
N GLY A 37 7.58 9.94 17.53
CA GLY A 37 7.07 10.85 18.56
C GLY A 37 5.80 11.56 18.12
N GLU A 38 5.78 12.08 16.89
CA GLU A 38 4.62 12.78 16.32
C GLU A 38 3.42 11.84 16.09
N ALA A 39 3.66 10.61 15.62
CA ALA A 39 2.61 9.61 15.47
C ALA A 39 1.98 9.23 16.82
N VAL A 40 2.80 9.05 17.87
CA VAL A 40 2.33 8.74 19.23
C VAL A 40 1.56 9.93 19.82
N GLU A 41 2.03 11.18 19.64
CA GLU A 41 1.29 12.37 20.07
C GLU A 41 -0.10 12.44 19.45
N GLY A 42 -0.24 12.05 18.19
CA GLY A 42 -1.52 12.14 17.46
C GLY A 42 -2.49 10.99 17.70
N PHE A 43 -2.01 9.77 17.93
CA PHE A 43 -2.84 8.56 17.90
C PHE A 43 -2.70 7.66 19.13
N GLY A 44 -1.85 8.01 20.08
CA GLY A 44 -1.57 7.20 21.27
C GLY A 44 -0.55 6.09 21.02
N TRP A 45 0.21 5.76 22.07
CA TRP A 45 1.33 4.81 21.96
C TRP A 45 0.86 3.36 21.72
N ARG A 46 -0.25 2.92 22.32
CA ARG A 46 -0.77 1.56 22.16
C ARG A 46 -1.11 1.27 20.70
N MET A 47 -1.86 2.17 20.08
CA MET A 47 -2.25 2.04 18.69
C MET A 47 -1.04 2.04 17.75
N VAL A 48 -0.11 2.99 17.93
CA VAL A 48 1.09 3.11 17.07
C VAL A 48 1.99 1.89 17.19
N ILE A 49 2.23 1.38 18.41
CA ILE A 49 3.05 0.17 18.62
C ILE A 49 2.33 -1.08 18.12
N ALA A 50 1.03 -1.22 18.37
CA ALA A 50 0.27 -2.38 17.89
C ALA A 50 0.24 -2.42 16.35
N LEU A 51 -0.05 -1.30 15.72
CA LEU A 51 -0.07 -1.18 14.26
C LEU A 51 1.33 -1.37 13.67
N GLY A 52 2.34 -0.68 14.22
CA GLY A 52 3.74 -0.83 13.80
C GLY A 52 4.25 -2.26 13.95
N GLY A 53 3.91 -2.93 15.05
CA GLY A 53 4.22 -4.34 15.28
C GLY A 53 3.54 -5.29 14.28
N SER A 54 2.27 -5.06 13.96
CA SER A 54 1.58 -5.85 12.94
C SER A 54 2.23 -5.72 11.56
N TYR A 55 2.62 -4.51 11.17
CA TYR A 55 3.32 -4.26 9.91
C TYR A 55 4.75 -4.82 9.91
N LEU A 56 5.48 -4.68 11.01
CA LEU A 56 6.83 -5.26 11.14
C LEU A 56 6.81 -6.78 10.98
N PHE A 57 5.94 -7.46 11.74
CA PHE A 57 5.94 -8.93 11.78
C PHE A 57 5.26 -9.53 10.56
N CYS A 58 4.07 -9.03 10.16
CA CYS A 58 3.28 -9.65 9.11
C CYS A 58 3.74 -9.25 7.70
N LYS A 59 3.84 -7.94 7.41
CA LYS A 59 4.20 -7.44 6.08
C LYS A 59 5.72 -7.28 5.91
N GLY A 60 6.41 -6.73 6.92
CA GLY A 60 7.84 -6.49 6.86
C GLY A 60 8.65 -7.79 6.86
N ILE A 61 8.45 -8.66 7.84
CA ILE A 61 9.27 -9.88 7.95
C ILE A 61 8.59 -11.06 7.27
N ALA A 62 7.38 -11.43 7.69
CA ALA A 62 6.78 -12.70 7.27
C ALA A 62 6.43 -12.75 5.78
N ASP A 63 5.98 -11.66 5.18
CA ASP A 63 5.66 -11.59 3.75
C ASP A 63 6.94 -11.59 2.90
N GLN A 64 7.94 -10.78 3.28
CA GLN A 64 9.22 -10.73 2.58
C GLN A 64 9.99 -12.07 2.64
N ILE A 65 9.88 -12.81 3.75
CA ILE A 65 10.41 -14.18 3.82
C ILE A 65 9.71 -15.05 2.77
N LEU A 66 8.38 -15.05 2.76
CA LEU A 66 7.61 -15.93 1.89
C LEU A 66 7.95 -15.68 0.41
N THR A 67 7.98 -14.43 0.01
CA THR A 67 8.25 -14.01 -1.37
C THR A 67 9.70 -14.34 -1.78
N ASN A 68 10.69 -13.96 -0.97
CA ASN A 68 12.10 -14.10 -1.31
C ASN A 68 12.59 -15.56 -1.24
N GLN A 69 11.95 -16.43 -0.44
CA GLN A 69 12.30 -17.84 -0.35
C GLN A 69 11.64 -18.71 -1.42
N THR A 70 10.75 -18.16 -2.24
CA THR A 70 10.01 -18.95 -3.25
C THR A 70 10.96 -19.67 -4.20
N PHE A 71 12.05 -19.03 -4.67
CA PHE A 71 13.04 -19.66 -5.53
C PHE A 71 13.75 -20.82 -4.83
N ALA A 72 14.28 -20.61 -3.63
CA ALA A 72 14.99 -21.64 -2.87
C ALA A 72 14.08 -22.84 -2.55
N MET A 73 12.82 -22.59 -2.18
CA MET A 73 11.85 -23.65 -1.93
C MET A 73 11.48 -24.42 -3.20
N MET A 74 11.12 -23.72 -4.27
CA MET A 74 10.59 -24.35 -5.49
C MET A 74 11.69 -25.02 -6.33
N ARG A 75 12.80 -24.30 -6.58
CA ARG A 75 13.89 -24.80 -7.44
C ARG A 75 14.86 -25.73 -6.71
N VAL A 76 15.29 -25.36 -5.48
CA VAL A 76 16.31 -26.14 -4.76
C VAL A 76 15.69 -27.24 -3.94
N ARG A 77 14.65 -26.94 -3.12
CA ARG A 77 14.06 -27.95 -2.23
C ARG A 77 13.13 -28.93 -2.96
N TYR A 78 12.22 -28.43 -3.82
CA TYR A 78 11.29 -29.28 -4.56
C TYR A 78 11.86 -29.78 -5.91
N GLY A 79 12.88 -29.10 -6.47
CA GLY A 79 13.57 -29.53 -7.69
C GLY A 79 12.73 -29.45 -8.96
N ILE A 80 11.78 -28.47 -9.04
CA ILE A 80 10.97 -28.26 -10.24
C ILE A 80 11.79 -27.59 -11.35
N SER A 81 11.36 -27.72 -12.60
CA SER A 81 11.97 -27.09 -13.77
C SER A 81 11.83 -25.56 -13.78
N ALA A 82 12.61 -24.86 -14.60
CA ALA A 82 12.59 -23.39 -14.68
C ALA A 82 11.26 -22.87 -15.26
N ASP A 83 10.71 -23.56 -16.25
CA ASP A 83 9.40 -23.27 -16.85
C ASP A 83 8.26 -23.44 -15.83
N ARG A 84 8.27 -24.55 -15.08
CA ARG A 84 7.30 -24.79 -14.02
C ARG A 84 7.39 -23.72 -12.91
N TYR A 85 8.61 -23.34 -12.53
CA TYR A 85 8.81 -22.27 -11.56
C TYR A 85 8.28 -20.91 -12.07
N GLN A 86 8.47 -20.58 -13.37
CA GLN A 86 7.94 -19.34 -13.94
C GLN A 86 6.41 -19.28 -13.85
N ARG A 87 5.71 -20.40 -14.00
CA ARG A 87 4.26 -20.49 -13.81
C ARG A 87 3.82 -20.35 -12.34
N LEU A 88 4.57 -20.93 -11.41
CA LEU A 88 4.21 -20.93 -9.98
C LEU A 88 4.66 -19.67 -9.24
N TYR A 89 5.67 -18.94 -9.75
CA TYR A 89 6.22 -17.74 -9.13
C TYR A 89 5.18 -16.67 -8.80
N PRO A 90 4.29 -16.26 -9.73
CA PRO A 90 3.32 -15.19 -9.47
C PRO A 90 2.31 -15.55 -8.37
N ILE A 91 2.12 -16.83 -8.07
CA ILE A 91 1.17 -17.30 -7.06
C ILE A 91 1.56 -16.79 -5.66
N SER A 92 2.86 -16.58 -5.41
CA SER A 92 3.35 -16.06 -4.12
C SER A 92 2.86 -14.65 -3.80
N THR A 93 2.45 -13.87 -4.79
CA THR A 93 1.93 -12.49 -4.63
C THR A 93 0.46 -12.34 -5.03
N MET A 94 -0.15 -13.39 -5.59
CA MET A 94 -1.51 -13.34 -6.14
C MET A 94 -2.58 -13.03 -5.08
N GLY A 95 -2.35 -13.38 -3.82
CA GLY A 95 -3.25 -13.07 -2.71
C GLY A 95 -3.51 -11.57 -2.52
N TRP A 96 -2.57 -10.70 -2.92
CA TRP A 96 -2.71 -9.25 -2.87
C TRP A 96 -3.76 -8.71 -3.86
N SER A 97 -4.15 -9.48 -4.87
CA SER A 97 -5.14 -9.08 -5.87
C SER A 97 -6.59 -9.15 -5.34
N ILE A 98 -6.84 -9.87 -4.23
CA ILE A 98 -8.19 -10.06 -3.65
C ILE A 98 -8.53 -9.01 -2.59
N LYS A 99 -7.67 -8.04 -2.33
CA LYS A 99 -7.82 -7.01 -1.29
C LYS A 99 -9.20 -6.34 -1.29
N ALA A 100 -9.70 -5.97 -2.46
CA ALA A 100 -10.97 -5.26 -2.59
C ALA A 100 -12.15 -6.07 -2.06
N PHE A 101 -12.19 -7.36 -2.38
CA PHE A 101 -13.22 -8.25 -1.87
C PHE A 101 -13.20 -8.35 -0.35
N SER A 102 -12.00 -8.49 0.24
CA SER A 102 -11.84 -8.56 1.69
C SER A 102 -12.30 -7.27 2.38
N ALA A 103 -11.93 -6.10 1.84
CA ALA A 103 -12.35 -4.81 2.36
C ALA A 103 -13.89 -4.68 2.31
N MET A 104 -14.50 -4.99 1.16
CA MET A 104 -15.94 -4.95 1.00
C MET A 104 -16.69 -5.92 1.92
N MET A 105 -16.17 -7.15 2.07
CA MET A 105 -16.77 -8.15 2.98
C MET A 105 -16.75 -7.67 4.42
N CYS A 106 -15.65 -7.09 4.87
CA CYS A 106 -15.52 -6.62 6.24
C CYS A 106 -16.38 -5.38 6.51
N ASP A 107 -16.44 -4.42 5.57
CA ASP A 107 -17.26 -3.22 5.73
C ASP A 107 -18.77 -3.52 5.59
N GLY A 108 -19.13 -4.51 4.75
CA GLY A 108 -20.52 -4.95 4.56
C GLY A 108 -21.03 -5.86 5.67
N PHE A 109 -20.17 -6.69 6.26
CA PHE A 109 -20.54 -7.70 7.26
C PHE A 109 -19.60 -7.64 8.45
N ALA A 110 -20.04 -7.04 9.55
CA ALA A 110 -19.28 -7.08 10.79
C ALA A 110 -19.40 -8.45 11.45
N PHE A 111 -18.30 -9.01 11.92
CA PHE A 111 -18.23 -10.30 12.60
C PHE A 111 -18.07 -10.11 14.10
N LEU A 112 -18.97 -10.68 14.90
CA LEU A 112 -19.02 -10.54 16.37
C LEU A 112 -18.95 -9.07 16.82
N GLY A 113 -19.68 -8.18 16.11
CA GLY A 113 -19.78 -6.76 16.42
C GLY A 113 -18.55 -5.90 16.04
N TYR A 114 -17.61 -6.44 15.28
CA TYR A 114 -16.44 -5.71 14.78
C TYR A 114 -16.26 -5.88 13.26
N THR A 115 -15.89 -4.82 12.56
CA THR A 115 -15.71 -4.86 11.11
C THR A 115 -14.37 -5.48 10.71
N LYS A 116 -13.30 -5.32 11.49
CA LYS A 116 -11.94 -5.71 11.10
C LYS A 116 -11.27 -6.70 12.03
N ARG A 117 -11.45 -6.57 13.33
CA ARG A 117 -10.77 -7.32 14.40
C ARG A 117 -10.70 -8.82 14.15
N TRP A 118 -11.85 -9.45 14.04
CA TRP A 118 -11.93 -10.91 13.94
C TRP A 118 -11.50 -11.42 12.57
N TYR A 119 -11.72 -10.64 11.50
CA TYR A 119 -11.22 -10.98 10.17
C TYR A 119 -9.68 -10.98 10.13
N MET A 120 -9.02 -9.98 10.75
CA MET A 120 -7.56 -9.94 10.85
C MET A 120 -7.02 -11.06 11.73
N PHE A 121 -7.68 -11.35 12.87
CA PHE A 121 -7.31 -12.46 13.75
C PHE A 121 -7.35 -13.80 13.00
N VAL A 122 -8.46 -14.13 12.36
CA VAL A 122 -8.63 -15.37 11.59
C VAL A 122 -7.63 -15.44 10.44
N SER A 123 -7.39 -14.34 9.74
CA SER A 123 -6.43 -14.26 8.65
C SER A 123 -4.99 -14.51 9.12
N CYS A 124 -4.61 -14.00 10.29
CA CYS A 124 -3.29 -14.29 10.88
C CYS A 124 -3.15 -15.77 11.25
N VAL A 125 -4.13 -16.33 11.94
CA VAL A 125 -4.08 -17.74 12.39
C VAL A 125 -4.09 -18.70 11.19
N ALA A 126 -5.05 -18.52 10.28
CA ALA A 126 -5.15 -19.38 9.09
C ALA A 126 -3.91 -19.24 8.19
N GLY A 127 -3.46 -18.01 7.94
CA GLY A 127 -2.26 -17.76 7.13
C GLY A 127 -0.99 -18.36 7.75
N ALA A 128 -0.86 -18.32 9.06
CA ALA A 128 0.24 -18.98 9.78
C ALA A 128 0.19 -20.51 9.64
N VAL A 129 -1.00 -21.11 9.76
CA VAL A 129 -1.19 -22.55 9.56
C VAL A 129 -0.81 -22.95 8.12
N PHE A 130 -1.25 -22.18 7.12
CA PHE A 130 -0.91 -22.45 5.72
C PHE A 130 0.60 -22.30 5.45
N ALA A 131 1.27 -21.29 6.04
CA ALA A 131 2.73 -21.17 5.94
C ALA A 131 3.45 -22.35 6.62
N LEU A 132 2.96 -22.78 7.79
CA LEU A 132 3.50 -23.94 8.49
C LEU A 132 3.41 -25.21 7.64
N VAL A 133 2.22 -25.48 7.06
CA VAL A 133 2.01 -26.65 6.18
C VAL A 133 2.93 -26.58 4.97
N TYR A 134 3.06 -25.39 4.33
CA TYR A 134 3.99 -25.17 3.23
C TYR A 134 5.43 -25.57 3.60
N GLY A 135 5.92 -25.15 4.76
CA GLY A 135 7.27 -25.51 5.23
C GLY A 135 7.45 -27.00 5.54
N LEU A 136 6.38 -27.70 5.93
CA LEU A 136 6.38 -29.13 6.28
C LEU A 136 6.24 -30.08 5.08
N LEU A 137 5.84 -29.58 3.90
CA LEU A 137 5.66 -30.42 2.72
C LEU A 137 6.96 -31.19 2.37
N PRO A 138 6.83 -32.46 1.91
CA PRO A 138 7.99 -33.27 1.50
C PRO A 138 8.79 -32.59 0.39
N ALA A 139 10.12 -32.75 0.42
CA ALA A 139 11.04 -32.26 -0.61
C ALA A 139 10.96 -33.08 -1.90
N LYS A 140 9.86 -32.96 -2.63
CA LYS A 140 9.59 -33.69 -3.89
C LYS A 140 8.93 -32.74 -4.89
N ALA A 141 9.19 -32.90 -6.18
CA ALA A 141 8.60 -32.12 -7.24
C ALA A 141 7.06 -32.16 -7.24
N SER A 142 6.47 -33.31 -6.89
CA SER A 142 5.01 -33.45 -6.75
C SER A 142 4.37 -32.61 -5.65
N SER A 143 5.15 -32.07 -4.70
CA SER A 143 4.66 -31.17 -3.64
C SER A 143 4.54 -29.72 -4.10
N ALA A 144 5.12 -29.35 -5.24
CA ALA A 144 5.23 -27.95 -5.65
C ALA A 144 3.87 -27.29 -5.92
N ASP A 145 2.91 -27.99 -6.53
CA ASP A 145 1.58 -27.45 -6.82
C ASP A 145 0.76 -27.23 -5.54
N THR A 146 0.83 -28.19 -4.63
CA THR A 146 0.23 -28.06 -3.29
C THR A 146 0.89 -26.92 -2.50
N ALA A 147 2.23 -26.81 -2.59
CA ALA A 147 2.98 -25.72 -1.99
C ALA A 147 2.55 -24.35 -2.53
N ALA A 148 2.32 -24.22 -3.84
CA ALA A 148 1.84 -23.00 -4.46
C ALA A 148 0.46 -22.60 -3.93
N ALA A 149 -0.47 -23.54 -3.73
CA ALA A 149 -1.77 -23.25 -3.13
C ALA A 149 -1.64 -22.75 -1.68
N PHE A 150 -0.77 -23.35 -0.87
CA PHE A 150 -0.55 -22.88 0.52
C PHE A 150 0.18 -21.54 0.60
N ILE A 151 1.11 -21.24 -0.32
CA ILE A 151 1.72 -19.91 -0.44
C ILE A 151 0.63 -18.87 -0.71
N PHE A 152 -0.24 -19.13 -1.70
CA PHE A 152 -1.36 -18.23 -2.02
C PHE A 152 -2.25 -17.95 -0.81
N LEU A 153 -2.68 -18.99 -0.09
CA LEU A 153 -3.56 -18.83 1.08
C LEU A 153 -2.86 -18.06 2.22
N SER A 154 -1.57 -18.32 2.46
CA SER A 154 -0.80 -17.58 3.45
C SER A 154 -0.60 -16.12 3.04
N CYS A 155 -0.30 -15.85 1.77
CA CYS A 155 -0.19 -14.51 1.20
C CYS A 155 -1.53 -13.75 1.31
N TYR A 156 -2.64 -14.40 0.98
CA TYR A 156 -3.98 -13.81 1.13
C TYR A 156 -4.28 -13.41 2.58
N GLY A 157 -3.91 -14.25 3.57
CA GLY A 157 -4.04 -13.88 4.98
C GLY A 157 -3.26 -12.61 5.34
N LYS A 158 -2.03 -12.43 4.81
CA LYS A 158 -1.23 -11.22 5.01
C LYS A 158 -1.84 -9.99 4.33
N ALA A 159 -2.32 -10.17 3.10
CA ALA A 159 -2.98 -9.11 2.33
C ALA A 159 -4.25 -8.60 3.04
N ASN A 160 -5.01 -9.50 3.70
CA ASN A 160 -6.16 -9.11 4.52
C ASN A 160 -5.76 -8.25 5.71
N VAL A 161 -4.73 -8.66 6.45
CA VAL A 161 -4.23 -7.88 7.59
C VAL A 161 -3.79 -6.49 7.14
N ASP A 162 -3.11 -6.37 6.02
CA ASP A 162 -2.66 -5.12 5.45
C ASP A 162 -3.83 -4.18 5.14
N ILE A 163 -4.76 -4.62 4.28
CA ILE A 163 -5.86 -3.76 3.81
C ILE A 163 -6.82 -3.36 4.94
N LEU A 164 -7.08 -4.27 5.89
CA LEU A 164 -7.98 -3.95 7.00
C LEU A 164 -7.31 -3.01 8.02
N SER A 165 -6.00 -3.15 8.23
CA SER A 165 -5.23 -2.18 9.02
C SER A 165 -5.19 -0.83 8.34
N GLU A 166 -5.01 -0.79 7.00
CA GLU A 166 -5.02 0.42 6.18
C GLU A 166 -6.37 1.14 6.26
N GLY A 167 -7.48 0.42 6.16
CA GLY A 167 -8.82 0.97 6.36
C GLY A 167 -9.05 1.50 7.78
N HIS A 168 -8.46 0.90 8.81
CA HIS A 168 -8.56 1.36 10.18
C HIS A 168 -7.80 2.67 10.41
N TYR A 169 -6.50 2.73 10.06
CA TYR A 169 -5.73 3.94 10.32
C TYR A 169 -6.14 5.12 9.40
N SER A 170 -6.60 4.84 8.18
CA SER A 170 -7.14 5.89 7.28
C SER A 170 -8.36 6.57 7.90
N ARG A 171 -9.22 5.82 8.58
CA ARG A 171 -10.34 6.36 9.33
C ARG A 171 -9.89 7.24 10.50
N LEU A 172 -8.90 6.81 11.27
CA LEU A 172 -8.34 7.61 12.38
C LEU A 172 -7.70 8.91 11.89
N MET A 173 -7.00 8.86 10.75
CA MET A 173 -6.39 10.05 10.14
C MET A 173 -7.43 11.07 9.65
N ARG A 174 -8.64 10.64 9.25
CA ARG A 174 -9.73 11.57 8.93
C ARG A 174 -10.14 12.40 10.14
N GLY A 175 -10.21 11.78 11.32
CA GLY A 175 -10.51 12.47 12.57
C GLY A 175 -9.38 13.40 13.05
N ASN A 176 -8.12 13.05 12.75
CA ASN A 176 -6.93 13.84 13.13
C ASN A 176 -5.92 13.88 11.98
N PRO A 177 -6.09 14.77 10.99
CA PRO A 177 -5.29 14.77 9.76
C PRO A 177 -3.85 15.26 9.95
N LYS A 178 -3.57 16.15 10.90
CA LYS A 178 -2.24 16.76 11.07
C LYS A 178 -1.12 15.74 11.33
N PRO A 179 -1.22 14.77 12.28
CA PRO A 179 -0.19 13.75 12.50
C PRO A 179 -0.29 12.54 11.54
N GLY A 180 -1.24 12.53 10.60
CA GLY A 180 -1.43 11.43 9.64
C GLY A 180 -0.18 11.04 8.85
N PRO A 181 0.56 12.00 8.26
CA PRO A 181 1.80 11.70 7.54
C PRO A 181 2.87 11.03 8.41
N ALA A 182 2.93 11.38 9.71
CA ALA A 182 3.87 10.74 10.64
C ALA A 182 3.47 9.29 10.93
N LEU A 183 2.18 8.99 11.06
CA LEU A 183 1.70 7.63 11.25
C LEU A 183 2.04 6.74 10.04
N ILE A 184 1.76 7.21 8.82
CA ILE A 184 2.12 6.49 7.59
C ILE A 184 3.64 6.30 7.51
N GLY A 185 4.42 7.33 7.80
CA GLY A 185 5.88 7.25 7.84
C GLY A 185 6.36 6.18 8.81
N CYS A 186 5.80 6.12 10.03
CA CYS A 186 6.13 5.11 11.03
C CYS A 186 5.84 3.68 10.54
N ILE A 187 4.68 3.46 9.90
CA ILE A 187 4.30 2.17 9.31
C ILE A 187 5.31 1.73 8.25
N TRP A 188 5.66 2.60 7.31
CA TRP A 188 6.62 2.29 6.26
C TRP A 188 8.02 2.00 6.81
N TRP A 189 8.44 2.71 7.86
CA TRP A 189 9.69 2.40 8.56
C TRP A 189 9.68 0.99 9.15
N MET A 190 8.59 0.58 9.77
CA MET A 190 8.46 -0.77 10.32
C MET A 190 8.49 -1.84 9.23
N ILE A 191 7.83 -1.59 8.09
CA ILE A 191 7.87 -2.50 6.93
C ILE A 191 9.32 -2.64 6.41
N MET A 192 10.04 -1.53 6.21
CA MET A 192 11.41 -1.55 5.67
C MET A 192 12.40 -2.22 6.61
N VAL A 193 12.32 -1.94 7.91
CA VAL A 193 13.13 -2.63 8.92
C VAL A 193 12.85 -4.13 8.89
N GLY A 194 11.59 -4.53 8.81
CA GLY A 194 11.20 -5.92 8.68
C GLY A 194 11.72 -6.59 7.40
N ALA A 195 11.66 -5.88 6.27
CA ALA A 195 12.20 -6.36 5.00
C ALA A 195 13.72 -6.60 5.06
N ILE A 196 14.47 -5.70 5.70
CA ILE A 196 15.91 -5.88 5.90
C ILE A 196 16.19 -7.11 6.77
N ILE A 197 15.47 -7.29 7.89
CA ILE A 197 15.62 -8.45 8.77
C ILE A 197 15.34 -9.75 8.00
N ALA A 198 14.25 -9.80 7.24
CA ALA A 198 13.91 -10.96 6.40
C ALA A 198 15.00 -11.26 5.38
N THR A 199 15.47 -10.24 4.69
CA THR A 199 16.49 -10.34 3.64
C THR A 199 17.81 -10.89 4.19
N VAL A 200 18.26 -10.38 5.34
CA VAL A 200 19.50 -10.86 6.01
C VAL A 200 19.42 -12.34 6.38
N MET A 201 18.25 -12.83 6.76
CA MET A 201 18.07 -14.22 7.17
C MET A 201 17.94 -15.18 5.98
N ASN A 202 17.32 -14.75 4.89
CA ASN A 202 16.90 -15.64 3.80
C ASN A 202 18.06 -16.27 3.02
N GLY A 203 19.08 -15.49 2.65
CA GLY A 203 20.22 -15.97 1.87
C GLY A 203 21.01 -17.07 2.57
N PRO A 204 21.54 -16.84 3.78
CA PRO A 204 22.33 -17.84 4.51
C PRO A 204 21.57 -19.15 4.75
N LEU A 205 20.27 -19.11 5.07
CA LEU A 205 19.47 -20.32 5.30
C LEU A 205 19.23 -21.08 4.00
N ALA A 206 19.13 -20.39 2.87
CA ALA A 206 19.02 -21.02 1.55
C ALA A 206 20.35 -21.67 1.14
N ASP A 207 21.50 -21.01 1.38
CA ASP A 207 22.83 -21.59 1.11
C ASP A 207 23.11 -22.83 1.96
N LEU A 208 22.59 -22.88 3.21
CA LEU A 208 22.64 -24.08 4.05
C LEU A 208 21.69 -25.21 3.61
N GLY A 209 20.93 -25.02 2.52
CA GLY A 209 19.95 -25.98 2.03
C GLY A 209 18.72 -26.16 2.94
N LYS A 210 18.45 -25.22 3.82
CA LYS A 210 17.35 -25.27 4.79
C LYS A 210 16.38 -24.07 4.67
N PRO A 211 15.89 -23.72 3.46
CA PRO A 211 15.01 -22.56 3.26
C PRO A 211 13.69 -22.66 4.04
N GLN A 212 13.24 -23.87 4.40
CA GLN A 212 12.02 -24.08 5.19
C GLN A 212 12.09 -23.48 6.60
N ILE A 213 13.28 -23.27 7.16
CA ILE A 213 13.42 -22.65 8.48
C ILE A 213 12.90 -21.20 8.45
N SER A 214 13.22 -20.45 7.40
CA SER A 214 12.66 -19.09 7.20
C SER A 214 11.14 -19.14 7.14
N ILE A 215 10.56 -20.11 6.46
CA ILE A 215 9.09 -20.25 6.35
C ILE A 215 8.46 -20.51 7.73
N PHE A 216 9.09 -21.32 8.58
CA PHE A 216 8.61 -21.51 9.96
C PHE A 216 8.68 -20.24 10.79
N VAL A 217 9.72 -19.41 10.61
CA VAL A 217 9.80 -18.08 11.24
C VAL A 217 8.67 -17.18 10.72
N SER A 218 8.41 -17.17 9.42
CA SER A 218 7.28 -16.43 8.84
C SER A 218 5.93 -16.87 9.45
N ALA A 219 5.71 -18.17 9.59
CA ALA A 219 4.50 -18.71 10.22
C ALA A 219 4.36 -18.28 11.67
N ALA A 220 5.44 -18.38 12.45
CA ALA A 220 5.45 -17.99 13.86
C ALA A 220 5.18 -16.51 14.07
N LEU A 221 5.77 -15.63 13.25
CA LEU A 221 5.56 -14.17 13.33
C LEU A 221 4.15 -13.78 12.91
N GLN A 222 3.60 -14.41 11.88
CA GLN A 222 2.21 -14.19 11.47
C GLN A 222 1.24 -14.65 12.57
N PHE A 223 1.51 -15.78 13.23
CA PHE A 223 0.73 -16.23 14.37
C PHE A 223 0.84 -15.28 15.58
N LEU A 224 2.03 -14.78 15.87
CA LEU A 224 2.26 -13.81 16.94
C LEU A 224 1.46 -12.52 16.70
N THR A 225 1.34 -12.09 15.47
CA THR A 225 0.53 -10.91 15.10
C THR A 225 -0.96 -11.09 15.46
N ALA A 226 -1.47 -12.31 15.47
CA ALA A 226 -2.86 -12.58 15.83
C ALA A 226 -3.23 -12.09 17.24
N PHE A 227 -2.29 -12.09 18.19
CA PHE A 227 -2.56 -11.63 19.56
C PHE A 227 -2.84 -10.12 19.63
N ILE A 228 -2.27 -9.31 18.73
CA ILE A 228 -2.56 -7.88 18.63
C ILE A 228 -4.06 -7.66 18.38
N PHE A 229 -4.64 -8.44 17.49
CA PHE A 229 -6.06 -8.37 17.13
C PHE A 229 -6.96 -9.07 18.15
N LEU A 230 -6.50 -10.18 18.72
CA LEU A 230 -7.22 -10.89 19.79
C LEU A 230 -7.50 -10.00 21.00
N PHE A 231 -6.49 -9.21 21.40
CA PHE A 231 -6.63 -8.31 22.55
C PHE A 231 -7.08 -6.89 22.19
N ASN A 232 -7.39 -6.64 20.92
CA ASN A 232 -7.79 -5.31 20.41
C ASN A 232 -6.83 -4.18 20.81
N TRP A 233 -5.52 -4.43 20.79
CA TRP A 233 -4.52 -3.43 21.18
C TRP A 233 -4.48 -2.21 20.24
N TYR A 234 -4.98 -2.36 19.00
CA TYR A 234 -5.08 -1.28 18.02
C TYR A 234 -6.35 -0.41 18.16
N GLY A 235 -7.27 -0.77 19.10
CA GLY A 235 -8.35 0.09 19.54
C GLY A 235 -9.54 0.20 18.57
N GLU A 236 -9.97 -0.89 17.92
CA GLU A 236 -11.18 -0.84 17.10
C GLU A 236 -12.44 -0.74 17.95
N LYS A 237 -13.33 0.20 17.61
CA LYS A 237 -14.65 0.37 18.23
C LYS A 237 -15.65 -0.64 17.67
N LYS A 238 -16.76 -0.90 18.40
CA LYS A 238 -17.85 -1.75 17.92
C LYS A 238 -18.48 -1.16 16.64
N ASN A 239 -18.96 -2.04 15.74
CA ASN A 239 -19.55 -1.67 14.45
C ASN A 239 -20.64 -0.60 14.55
N ARG A 240 -21.58 -0.73 15.50
CA ARG A 240 -22.67 0.24 15.73
C ARG A 240 -22.12 1.64 16.00
N VAL A 241 -21.15 1.77 16.89
CA VAL A 241 -20.52 3.06 17.21
C VAL A 241 -19.80 3.64 15.99
N GLN A 242 -19.07 2.77 15.25
CA GLN A 242 -18.37 3.21 14.05
C GLN A 242 -19.32 3.74 12.97
N ARG A 243 -20.46 3.06 12.74
CA ARG A 243 -21.44 3.50 11.73
C ARG A 243 -22.10 4.82 12.11
N SER A 244 -22.46 4.99 13.39
CA SER A 244 -23.01 6.26 13.86
C SER A 244 -22.03 7.43 13.73
N GLU A 245 -20.75 7.21 14.07
CA GLU A 245 -19.69 8.21 13.88
C GLU A 245 -19.46 8.55 12.40
N ASP A 246 -19.45 7.56 11.51
CA ASP A 246 -19.28 7.77 10.08
C ASP A 246 -20.46 8.55 9.48
N ALA A 247 -21.70 8.22 9.86
CA ALA A 247 -22.90 8.95 9.44
C ALA A 247 -22.88 10.40 9.92
N LEU A 248 -22.52 10.64 11.18
CA LEU A 248 -22.38 11.99 11.72
C LEU A 248 -21.31 12.81 10.97
N TYR A 249 -20.17 12.19 10.69
CA TYR A 249 -19.10 12.83 9.91
C TYR A 249 -19.57 13.23 8.50
N MET A 250 -20.30 12.36 7.80
CA MET A 250 -20.83 12.65 6.47
C MET A 250 -21.87 13.77 6.48
N LEU A 251 -22.71 13.82 7.53
CA LEU A 251 -23.66 14.92 7.73
C LEU A 251 -22.95 16.26 7.95
N GLU A 252 -21.90 16.28 8.78
CA GLU A 252 -21.11 17.51 9.01
C GLU A 252 -20.39 17.98 7.74
N GLU A 253 -19.81 17.06 6.96
CA GLU A 253 -19.17 17.39 5.69
C GLU A 253 -20.15 17.95 4.67
N THR A 254 -21.33 17.32 4.53
CA THR A 254 -22.38 17.80 3.63
C THR A 254 -22.87 19.19 4.05
N ARG A 255 -23.00 19.45 5.36
CA ARG A 255 -23.36 20.78 5.88
C ARG A 255 -22.29 21.81 5.53
N LYS A 256 -21.02 21.53 5.76
CA LYS A 256 -19.89 22.44 5.44
C LYS A 256 -19.82 22.74 3.94
N GLU A 257 -20.09 21.76 3.10
CA GLU A 257 -20.08 21.94 1.64
C GLU A 257 -21.26 22.81 1.19
N ARG A 258 -22.47 22.62 1.74
CA ARG A 258 -23.61 23.51 1.50
C ARG A 258 -23.35 24.94 1.96
N GLU A 259 -22.79 25.12 3.15
CA GLU A 259 -22.36 26.44 3.66
C GLU A 259 -21.35 27.12 2.73
N ARG A 260 -20.39 26.35 2.19
CA ARG A 260 -19.38 26.82 1.24
C ARG A 260 -19.98 27.23 -0.11
N LEU A 261 -21.03 26.55 -0.55
CA LEU A 261 -21.75 26.85 -1.78
C LEU A 261 -22.79 27.97 -1.60
N GLY A 262 -22.97 28.51 -0.39
CA GLY A 262 -23.95 29.57 -0.08
C GLY A 262 -25.40 29.07 -0.18
N LEU A 263 -25.64 27.76 -0.12
CA LEU A 263 -26.97 27.17 -0.11
C LEU A 263 -27.52 27.20 1.31
N ALA A 264 -28.78 27.69 1.47
CA ALA A 264 -29.43 27.80 2.77
C ALA A 264 -29.47 26.42 3.47
N THR A 265 -28.92 26.37 4.67
CA THR A 265 -29.03 25.20 5.55
C THR A 265 -30.39 25.24 6.26
N GLY A 266 -31.44 24.79 5.59
CA GLY A 266 -32.74 24.56 6.20
C GLY A 266 -32.65 23.40 7.19
N ALA A 267 -33.03 23.64 8.44
CA ALA A 267 -33.08 22.59 9.47
C ALA A 267 -34.07 21.45 9.13
N ASP A 268 -35.01 21.72 8.23
CA ASP A 268 -36.09 20.80 7.86
C ASP A 268 -35.70 19.78 6.77
N ASP A 269 -34.63 20.01 6.00
CA ASP A 269 -34.23 19.14 4.87
C ASP A 269 -33.47 17.87 5.29
N LEU A 270 -33.02 17.79 6.54
CA LEU A 270 -32.24 16.64 7.03
C LEU A 270 -33.07 15.56 7.73
N GLY A 271 -34.40 15.74 7.88
CA GLY A 271 -35.28 14.75 8.52
C GLY A 271 -34.96 14.43 9.97
N VAL A 272 -34.11 15.22 10.59
CA VAL A 272 -33.62 14.97 11.96
C VAL A 272 -33.93 16.17 12.84
N ASN A 273 -35.03 16.09 13.59
CA ASN A 273 -35.30 16.93 14.75
C ASN A 273 -34.37 16.58 15.93
N ALA A 274 -33.05 16.52 15.69
CA ALA A 274 -32.07 16.33 16.75
C ALA A 274 -31.42 17.66 17.08
N PRO A 275 -31.36 18.09 18.37
CA PRO A 275 -30.55 19.23 18.77
C PRO A 275 -29.10 18.95 18.33
N ALA A 276 -28.44 20.00 17.78
CA ALA A 276 -27.03 19.92 17.44
C ALA A 276 -26.27 19.39 18.66
N PRO A 277 -25.41 18.36 18.51
CA PRO A 277 -24.65 17.87 19.64
C PRO A 277 -23.83 19.02 20.20
N GLU A 278 -24.10 19.40 21.44
CA GLU A 278 -23.27 20.34 22.17
C GLU A 278 -21.86 19.76 22.20
N LYS A 279 -20.97 20.29 21.36
CA LYS A 279 -19.54 20.01 21.48
C LYS A 279 -19.17 20.45 22.89
N LYS A 280 -18.99 19.50 23.81
CA LYS A 280 -18.24 19.81 25.03
C LYS A 280 -16.91 20.34 24.53
N PRO A 281 -16.60 21.63 24.77
CA PRO A 281 -15.33 22.20 24.35
C PRO A 281 -14.25 21.35 25.03
N TYR A 282 -13.36 20.75 24.26
CA TYR A 282 -12.12 20.26 24.81
C TYR A 282 -11.46 21.46 25.50
N PRO A 283 -10.94 21.32 26.71
CA PRO A 283 -10.37 22.45 27.44
C PRO A 283 -9.27 23.08 26.58
N GLU A 284 -9.49 24.34 26.21
CA GLU A 284 -8.50 25.17 25.54
C GLU A 284 -7.44 25.55 26.58
N HIS A 285 -6.25 24.97 26.49
CA HIS A 285 -5.13 25.32 27.34
C HIS A 285 -4.19 26.27 26.61
N SER A 286 -3.91 27.41 27.22
CA SER A 286 -3.17 28.52 26.61
C SER A 286 -1.63 28.39 26.75
N SER A 287 -1.11 27.47 27.55
CA SER A 287 0.32 27.21 27.71
C SER A 287 0.64 25.74 27.99
N ALA A 288 1.91 25.35 27.82
CA ALA A 288 2.36 23.99 28.11
C ALA A 288 2.28 23.67 29.62
N GLU A 289 2.40 24.68 30.48
CA GLU A 289 2.29 24.53 31.95
C GLU A 289 0.82 24.35 32.37
N ASP A 290 -0.13 24.98 31.70
CA ASP A 290 -1.57 24.77 31.93
C ASP A 290 -2.02 23.41 31.46
N ALA A 291 -1.39 22.85 30.42
CA ALA A 291 -1.62 21.49 29.95
C ALA A 291 -1.09 20.44 30.94
N GLU A 292 0.06 20.68 31.60
CA GLU A 292 0.58 19.80 32.65
C GLU A 292 -0.27 19.84 33.93
N ALA A 293 -0.76 21.01 34.33
CA ALA A 293 -1.65 21.15 35.47
C ALA A 293 -3.02 20.48 35.24
N ALA A 294 -3.59 20.61 34.03
CA ALA A 294 -4.83 19.96 33.67
C ALA A 294 -4.72 18.44 33.53
N VAL A 295 -3.53 17.93 33.13
CA VAL A 295 -3.24 16.48 33.13
C VAL A 295 -3.16 15.96 34.57
N GLN A 296 -2.69 16.75 35.51
CA GLN A 296 -2.59 16.38 36.92
C GLN A 296 -3.97 16.37 37.62
N ASP A 297 -4.86 17.27 37.20
CA ASP A 297 -6.25 17.33 37.69
C ASP A 297 -7.12 16.20 37.07
N ALA A 298 -6.94 15.92 35.77
CA ALA A 298 -7.57 14.79 35.08
C ALA A 298 -7.09 13.42 35.62
N LEU A 299 -5.86 13.31 36.12
CA LEU A 299 -5.35 12.11 36.79
C LEU A 299 -6.05 11.85 38.14
N GLY A 300 -6.57 12.90 38.79
CA GLY A 300 -7.40 12.78 40.00
C GLY A 300 -8.81 12.24 39.71
N ASP A 301 -9.42 12.68 38.62
CA ASP A 301 -10.79 12.27 38.23
C ASP A 301 -10.83 10.89 37.52
N GLU A 302 -9.78 10.49 36.77
CA GLU A 302 -9.74 9.20 36.08
C GLU A 302 -9.42 8.01 36.99
N LEU A 303 -8.87 8.20 38.18
CA LEU A 303 -8.83 7.14 39.21
C LEU A 303 -10.25 6.73 39.66
N VAL A 304 -11.23 7.59 39.44
CA VAL A 304 -12.66 7.34 39.64
C VAL A 304 -13.29 6.72 38.39
N GLN A 305 -12.80 7.05 37.18
CA GLN A 305 -13.34 6.51 35.90
C GLN A 305 -12.68 5.22 35.40
N SER A 306 -11.54 4.80 35.94
CA SER A 306 -10.93 3.49 35.59
C SER A 306 -11.69 2.29 36.15
N HIS A 307 -12.78 2.49 36.84
CA HIS A 307 -13.73 1.48 37.32
C HIS A 307 -14.97 1.31 36.42
N TYR A 308 -15.03 1.97 35.26
CA TYR A 308 -15.98 1.59 34.22
C TYR A 308 -15.47 0.39 33.44
N SER A 309 -15.28 -0.71 34.14
CA SER A 309 -15.40 -2.07 33.62
C SER A 309 -16.84 -2.28 33.16
N GLU A 310 -16.99 -2.90 32.00
CA GLU A 310 -18.13 -3.64 31.50
C GLU A 310 -19.18 -4.07 32.57
N GLU A 311 -19.96 -3.16 33.09
CA GLU A 311 -21.23 -3.47 33.72
C GLU A 311 -22.29 -2.72 32.94
N ASP A 312 -23.09 -3.52 32.24
CA ASP A 312 -24.37 -3.23 31.62
C ASP A 312 -25.34 -2.67 32.70
N ASN A 313 -25.22 -1.39 33.03
CA ASN A 313 -26.20 -0.69 33.83
C ASN A 313 -27.12 0.07 32.87
N GLY A 314 -28.31 -0.52 32.72
CA GLY A 314 -29.43 0.07 32.02
C GLY A 314 -29.90 1.36 32.68
N ASP A 315 -29.37 2.46 32.21
CA ASP A 315 -30.02 3.76 32.22
C ASP A 315 -29.98 4.26 30.78
N ASP A 316 -31.11 4.03 30.08
CA ASP A 316 -31.40 4.46 28.71
C ASP A 316 -31.46 5.99 28.61
N GLU A 317 -30.34 6.66 28.63
CA GLU A 317 -30.19 7.88 27.82
C GLU A 317 -30.08 7.39 26.38
N ALA A 318 -31.17 7.55 25.60
CA ALA A 318 -31.23 7.17 24.20
C ALA A 318 -30.13 7.92 23.44
N GLU A 319 -28.95 7.31 23.33
CA GLU A 319 -27.89 7.79 22.45
C GLU A 319 -28.46 7.90 21.04
N VAL A 320 -28.55 9.13 20.51
CA VAL A 320 -29.09 9.38 19.18
C VAL A 320 -28.20 8.65 18.17
N TYR A 321 -28.73 7.58 17.60
CA TYR A 321 -28.04 6.80 16.57
C TYR A 321 -28.20 7.51 15.21
N TYR A 322 -27.10 7.83 14.55
CA TYR A 322 -27.08 8.43 13.24
C TYR A 322 -26.89 7.35 12.16
N GLY A 323 -27.67 7.42 11.07
CA GLY A 323 -27.64 6.44 9.97
C GLY A 323 -28.56 5.22 10.19
N GLU A 324 -28.52 4.27 9.26
CA GLU A 324 -29.25 3.01 9.37
C GLU A 324 -28.54 2.03 10.32
N PRO A 325 -29.23 1.48 11.34
CA PRO A 325 -28.61 0.52 12.25
C PRO A 325 -28.28 -0.80 11.53
N PRO A 326 -27.16 -1.45 11.87
CA PRO A 326 -26.79 -2.73 11.28
C PRO A 326 -27.82 -3.81 11.57
N VAL A 327 -28.10 -4.66 10.58
CA VAL A 327 -29.09 -5.73 10.69
C VAL A 327 -28.40 -7.03 11.12
N PRO A 328 -28.82 -7.66 12.24
CA PRO A 328 -28.23 -8.93 12.66
C PRO A 328 -28.58 -10.07 11.70
N CYS A 329 -27.55 -10.86 11.32
CA CYS A 329 -27.64 -12.01 10.44
C CYS A 329 -27.05 -13.26 11.11
N LEU A 330 -27.43 -14.47 10.66
CA LEU A 330 -26.89 -15.74 11.13
C LEU A 330 -26.86 -15.85 12.68
N PHE A 331 -28.03 -15.73 13.28
CA PHE A 331 -28.20 -15.77 14.75
C PHE A 331 -27.43 -14.69 15.54
N GLY A 332 -27.17 -13.53 14.92
CA GLY A 332 -26.46 -12.41 15.57
C GLY A 332 -24.92 -12.53 15.53
N VAL A 333 -24.39 -13.57 14.91
CA VAL A 333 -22.92 -13.71 14.73
C VAL A 333 -22.37 -12.68 13.73
N PHE A 334 -23.17 -12.33 12.71
CA PHE A 334 -22.85 -11.28 11.76
C PHE A 334 -23.86 -10.14 11.86
N GLU A 335 -23.37 -8.92 11.62
CA GLU A 335 -24.18 -7.73 11.44
C GLU A 335 -23.98 -7.20 10.02
N MET A 336 -25.06 -7.08 9.26
CA MET A 336 -25.03 -6.58 7.88
C MET A 336 -25.23 -5.06 7.87
N ASN A 337 -24.30 -4.34 7.29
CA ASN A 337 -24.36 -2.91 7.03
C ASN A 337 -25.05 -2.68 5.67
N LYS A 338 -26.38 -2.64 5.65
CA LYS A 338 -27.18 -2.62 4.44
C LYS A 338 -26.90 -1.39 3.58
N GLU A 339 -26.74 -0.21 4.18
CA GLU A 339 -26.41 1.04 3.50
C GLU A 339 -25.10 0.91 2.69
N VAL A 340 -24.02 0.40 3.30
CA VAL A 340 -22.72 0.21 2.64
C VAL A 340 -22.83 -0.70 1.41
N ILE A 341 -23.61 -1.79 1.53
CA ILE A 341 -23.80 -2.73 0.42
C ILE A 341 -24.67 -2.12 -0.67
N SER A 342 -25.74 -1.42 -0.31
CA SER A 342 -26.68 -0.78 -1.25
C SER A 342 -25.97 0.29 -2.10
N ASP A 343 -25.22 1.16 -1.46
CA ASP A 343 -24.59 2.30 -2.13
C ASP A 343 -23.43 1.88 -3.04
N ASN A 344 -22.74 0.80 -2.67
CA ASN A 344 -21.54 0.33 -3.37
C ASN A 344 -21.74 -1.02 -4.10
N TRP A 345 -22.98 -1.45 -4.40
CA TRP A 345 -23.26 -2.79 -4.93
C TRP A 345 -22.51 -3.11 -6.23
N ARG A 346 -22.28 -2.12 -7.13
CA ARG A 346 -21.52 -2.32 -8.37
C ARG A 346 -20.06 -2.63 -8.11
N ILE A 347 -19.45 -1.90 -7.16
CA ILE A 347 -18.05 -2.12 -6.74
C ILE A 347 -17.94 -3.49 -6.06
N PHE A 348 -18.95 -3.86 -5.26
CA PHE A 348 -19.03 -5.18 -4.62
C PHE A 348 -19.08 -6.30 -5.68
N ALA A 349 -19.98 -6.20 -6.65
CA ALA A 349 -20.08 -7.16 -7.74
C ALA A 349 -18.77 -7.25 -8.55
N TYR A 350 -18.13 -6.12 -8.84
CA TYR A 350 -16.87 -6.09 -9.56
C TYR A 350 -15.72 -6.74 -8.74
N SER A 351 -15.67 -6.53 -7.44
CA SER A 351 -14.66 -7.17 -6.58
C SER A 351 -14.82 -8.70 -6.51
N ILE A 352 -16.06 -9.21 -6.58
CA ILE A 352 -16.32 -10.65 -6.72
C ILE A 352 -15.76 -11.17 -8.06
N VAL A 353 -16.00 -10.44 -9.17
CA VAL A 353 -15.47 -10.84 -10.47
C VAL A 353 -13.95 -10.87 -10.48
N ILE A 354 -13.28 -9.86 -9.91
CA ILE A 354 -11.82 -9.88 -9.77
C ILE A 354 -11.36 -11.08 -8.94
N THR A 355 -12.07 -11.43 -7.88
CA THR A 355 -11.76 -12.60 -7.05
C THR A 355 -11.87 -13.90 -7.86
N CYS A 356 -12.96 -14.06 -8.63
CA CYS A 356 -13.10 -15.20 -9.53
C CYS A 356 -11.99 -15.25 -10.60
N ALA A 357 -11.60 -14.09 -11.12
CA ALA A 357 -10.49 -13.97 -12.06
C ALA A 357 -9.15 -14.40 -11.46
N VAL A 358 -8.86 -14.00 -10.20
CA VAL A 358 -7.65 -14.44 -9.47
C VAL A 358 -7.66 -15.95 -9.27
N VAL A 359 -8.80 -16.53 -8.87
CA VAL A 359 -8.92 -17.99 -8.72
C VAL A 359 -8.75 -18.70 -10.07
N ALA A 360 -9.31 -18.17 -11.15
CA ALA A 360 -9.12 -18.72 -12.50
C ALA A 360 -7.64 -18.67 -12.94
N MET A 361 -6.94 -17.56 -12.66
CA MET A 361 -5.51 -17.42 -12.92
C MET A 361 -4.68 -18.39 -12.08
N LEU A 362 -5.03 -18.57 -10.79
CA LEU A 362 -4.38 -19.56 -9.92
C LEU A 362 -4.51 -20.98 -10.49
N CYS A 363 -5.74 -21.38 -10.80
CA CYS A 363 -6.00 -22.69 -11.40
C CYS A 363 -5.32 -22.85 -12.77
N GLY A 364 -5.31 -21.80 -13.59
CA GLY A 364 -4.65 -21.79 -14.90
C GLY A 364 -3.14 -22.01 -14.80
N ASN A 365 -2.46 -21.32 -13.87
CA ASN A 365 -1.02 -21.49 -13.67
C ASN A 365 -0.65 -22.88 -13.14
N ILE A 366 -1.52 -23.52 -12.35
CA ILE A 366 -1.25 -24.85 -11.77
C ILE A 366 -1.63 -25.97 -12.76
N LEU A 367 -2.81 -25.90 -13.37
CA LEU A 367 -3.45 -27.05 -14.04
C LEU A 367 -3.51 -26.93 -15.56
N ALA A 368 -3.59 -25.70 -16.12
CA ALA A 368 -3.79 -25.52 -17.55
C ALA A 368 -2.51 -25.76 -18.37
N ASP A 369 -2.68 -26.23 -19.59
CA ASP A 369 -1.64 -26.17 -20.62
C ASP A 369 -1.38 -24.72 -21.06
N THR A 370 -0.37 -24.50 -21.90
CA THR A 370 0.05 -23.15 -22.30
C THR A 370 -1.02 -22.41 -23.10
N LEU A 371 -1.76 -23.13 -23.96
CA LEU A 371 -2.87 -22.54 -24.71
C LEU A 371 -4.04 -22.17 -23.78
N GLY A 372 -4.38 -23.06 -22.85
CA GLY A 372 -5.40 -22.82 -21.84
C GLY A 372 -5.06 -21.60 -20.96
N LEU A 373 -3.80 -21.48 -20.54
CA LEU A 373 -3.34 -20.32 -19.78
C LEU A 373 -3.43 -19.03 -20.57
N LEU A 374 -3.07 -19.04 -21.87
CA LEU A 374 -3.25 -17.89 -22.76
C LEU A 374 -4.71 -17.47 -22.86
N ILE A 375 -5.62 -18.41 -23.07
CA ILE A 375 -7.06 -18.15 -23.15
C ILE A 375 -7.55 -17.52 -21.83
N ILE A 376 -7.16 -18.07 -20.69
CA ILE A 376 -7.51 -17.53 -19.37
C ILE A 376 -7.01 -16.08 -19.22
N CYS A 377 -5.75 -15.80 -19.57
CA CYS A 377 -5.20 -14.45 -19.51
C CYS A 377 -6.00 -13.45 -20.36
N VAL A 378 -6.35 -13.80 -21.59
CA VAL A 378 -7.11 -12.95 -22.51
C VAL A 378 -8.54 -12.72 -21.99
N VAL A 379 -9.23 -13.78 -21.55
CA VAL A 379 -10.60 -13.72 -21.04
C VAL A 379 -10.66 -12.87 -19.77
N VAL A 380 -9.77 -13.14 -18.80
CA VAL A 380 -9.68 -12.39 -17.55
C VAL A 380 -9.42 -10.90 -17.81
N SER A 381 -8.43 -10.59 -18.67
CA SER A 381 -8.09 -9.20 -19.02
C SER A 381 -9.28 -8.48 -19.64
N THR A 382 -9.95 -9.11 -20.61
CA THR A 382 -11.08 -8.52 -21.33
C THR A 382 -12.28 -8.26 -20.41
N ILE A 383 -12.66 -9.27 -19.60
CA ILE A 383 -13.79 -9.16 -18.67
C ILE A 383 -13.53 -8.09 -17.61
N CYS A 384 -12.38 -8.16 -16.94
CA CYS A 384 -12.08 -7.24 -15.84
C CYS A 384 -11.90 -5.80 -16.33
N CYS A 385 -11.24 -5.57 -17.47
CA CYS A 385 -11.12 -4.22 -18.03
C CYS A 385 -12.49 -3.66 -18.48
N SER A 386 -13.35 -4.47 -19.10
CA SER A 386 -14.68 -4.02 -19.55
C SER A 386 -15.60 -3.70 -18.37
N LEU A 387 -15.61 -4.56 -17.35
CA LEU A 387 -16.43 -4.35 -16.16
C LEU A 387 -15.94 -3.19 -15.27
N SER A 388 -14.69 -2.78 -15.38
CA SER A 388 -14.17 -1.59 -14.70
C SER A 388 -14.95 -0.34 -15.12
N PHE A 389 -15.28 -0.17 -16.41
CA PHE A 389 -16.07 0.95 -16.92
C PHE A 389 -17.54 0.88 -16.53
N TRP A 390 -18.07 -0.29 -16.21
CA TRP A 390 -19.43 -0.45 -15.71
C TRP A 390 -19.53 -0.13 -14.21
N ALA A 391 -18.50 -0.50 -13.43
CA ALA A 391 -18.53 -0.43 -11.98
C ALA A 391 -18.08 0.93 -11.42
N LEU A 392 -17.19 1.64 -12.13
CA LEU A 392 -16.49 2.82 -11.63
C LEU A 392 -16.77 4.06 -12.50
N PRO A 393 -16.69 5.27 -11.92
CA PRO A 393 -16.68 6.52 -12.69
C PRO A 393 -15.59 6.51 -13.76
N SER A 394 -15.84 7.19 -14.90
CA SER A 394 -15.02 7.09 -16.11
C SER A 394 -13.52 7.34 -15.88
N ILE A 395 -13.16 8.34 -15.09
CA ILE A 395 -11.75 8.67 -14.82
C ILE A 395 -11.08 7.59 -13.95
N ILE A 396 -11.78 7.11 -12.92
CA ILE A 396 -11.28 6.05 -12.05
C ILE A 396 -11.16 4.75 -12.86
N ALA A 397 -12.15 4.44 -13.71
CA ALA A 397 -12.10 3.27 -14.58
C ALA A 397 -10.92 3.30 -15.57
N ARG A 398 -10.67 4.46 -16.22
CA ARG A 398 -9.52 4.64 -17.12
C ARG A 398 -8.20 4.45 -16.37
N THR A 399 -8.07 5.05 -15.18
CA THR A 399 -6.86 4.89 -14.35
C THR A 399 -6.68 3.46 -13.87
N ASN A 400 -7.77 2.78 -13.49
CA ASN A 400 -7.74 1.40 -13.06
C ASN A 400 -7.31 0.45 -14.20
N VAL A 401 -7.87 0.63 -15.40
CA VAL A 401 -7.48 -0.13 -16.60
C VAL A 401 -6.04 0.19 -17.01
N PHE A 402 -5.64 1.48 -16.96
CA PHE A 402 -4.24 1.86 -17.18
C PHE A 402 -3.30 1.16 -16.19
N ALA A 403 -3.61 1.18 -14.89
CA ALA A 403 -2.81 0.53 -13.85
C ALA A 403 -2.61 -0.96 -14.13
N TYR A 404 -3.69 -1.65 -14.52
CA TYR A 404 -3.65 -3.06 -14.91
C TYR A 404 -2.79 -3.28 -16.16
N LEU A 405 -3.09 -2.59 -17.27
CA LEU A 405 -2.39 -2.77 -18.54
C LEU A 405 -0.92 -2.36 -18.45
N ASN A 406 -0.62 -1.29 -17.71
CA ASN A 406 0.75 -0.86 -17.45
C ASN A 406 1.56 -1.97 -16.77
N THR A 407 1.01 -2.62 -15.75
CA THR A 407 1.70 -3.74 -15.09
C THR A 407 1.76 -4.99 -15.97
N VAL A 408 0.77 -5.24 -16.83
CA VAL A 408 0.79 -6.36 -17.79
C VAL A 408 1.91 -6.24 -18.82
N VAL A 409 2.19 -5.05 -19.32
CA VAL A 409 3.24 -4.86 -20.35
C VAL A 409 4.66 -4.92 -19.78
N TYR A 410 4.83 -4.73 -18.47
CA TYR A 410 6.10 -4.97 -17.78
C TYR A 410 6.26 -6.47 -17.47
N ILE A 411 6.62 -7.23 -18.50
CA ILE A 411 6.78 -8.68 -18.41
C ILE A 411 8.16 -9.01 -17.83
N HIS A 412 8.18 -9.79 -16.73
CA HIS A 412 9.44 -10.22 -16.11
C HIS A 412 9.65 -11.73 -16.23
N ALA A 413 10.69 -12.13 -16.95
CA ALA A 413 11.15 -13.50 -17.02
C ALA A 413 12.05 -13.86 -15.82
N VAL A 414 11.43 -13.87 -14.61
CA VAL A 414 12.15 -14.01 -13.33
C VAL A 414 12.88 -15.34 -13.23
N SER A 415 12.20 -16.45 -13.54
CA SER A 415 12.73 -17.80 -13.35
C SER A 415 13.99 -18.08 -14.18
N PRO A 416 14.02 -17.83 -15.51
CA PRO A 416 15.21 -18.09 -16.30
C PRO A 416 16.39 -17.21 -15.91
N LEU A 417 16.16 -15.93 -15.55
CA LEU A 417 17.23 -15.03 -15.08
C LEU A 417 17.80 -15.49 -13.73
N GLN A 418 16.96 -15.78 -12.74
CA GLN A 418 17.42 -16.28 -11.45
C GLN A 418 18.20 -17.59 -11.59
N THR A 419 17.71 -18.50 -12.46
CA THR A 419 18.36 -19.78 -12.71
C THR A 419 19.73 -19.58 -13.39
N PHE A 420 19.85 -18.62 -14.30
CA PHE A 420 21.10 -18.24 -14.96
C PHE A 420 22.10 -17.67 -13.96
N TYR A 421 21.69 -16.67 -13.18
CA TYR A 421 22.57 -15.98 -12.23
C TYR A 421 23.09 -16.90 -11.11
N MET A 422 22.26 -17.79 -10.61
CA MET A 422 22.61 -18.67 -9.50
C MET A 422 23.16 -20.03 -9.95
N ASN A 423 22.98 -20.38 -11.23
CA ASN A 423 23.38 -21.68 -11.79
C ASN A 423 23.04 -22.88 -10.88
N SER A 424 21.82 -22.86 -10.33
CA SER A 424 21.36 -23.82 -9.32
C SER A 424 21.44 -25.27 -9.77
N ASN A 425 21.44 -25.53 -11.09
CA ASN A 425 21.55 -26.85 -11.71
C ASN A 425 22.98 -27.23 -12.07
N LYS A 426 23.97 -26.43 -11.68
CA LYS A 426 25.40 -26.68 -11.97
C LYS A 426 25.68 -26.95 -13.46
N CYS A 427 25.04 -26.17 -14.32
CA CYS A 427 25.24 -26.22 -15.76
C CYS A 427 26.71 -25.98 -16.12
N LYS A 428 27.22 -26.69 -17.12
CA LYS A 428 28.57 -26.48 -17.67
C LYS A 428 28.55 -25.25 -18.56
N GLY A 429 29.38 -24.27 -18.27
CA GLY A 429 29.47 -23.03 -19.02
C GLY A 429 29.98 -21.88 -18.15
N ASP A 430 30.04 -20.72 -18.74
CA ASP A 430 30.43 -19.48 -18.06
C ASP A 430 29.19 -18.80 -17.46
N PHE A 431 28.99 -18.98 -16.16
CA PHE A 431 27.86 -18.44 -15.41
C PHE A 431 28.35 -17.63 -14.21
N PRO A 432 27.58 -16.61 -13.73
CA PRO A 432 27.94 -15.82 -12.55
C PRO A 432 28.05 -16.64 -11.25
N ASN A 433 27.33 -17.75 -11.13
CA ASN A 433 27.33 -18.67 -9.97
C ASN A 433 27.17 -17.96 -8.63
N PHE A 434 26.22 -17.04 -8.53
CA PHE A 434 25.96 -16.30 -7.28
C PHE A 434 25.46 -17.24 -6.17
N THR A 435 25.92 -17.00 -4.95
CA THR A 435 25.35 -17.63 -3.76
C THR A 435 24.02 -16.98 -3.38
N PHE A 436 23.15 -17.68 -2.65
CA PHE A 436 21.91 -17.08 -2.13
C PHE A 436 22.20 -15.91 -1.19
N THR A 437 23.27 -15.99 -0.40
CA THR A 437 23.69 -14.88 0.47
C THR A 437 24.02 -13.64 -0.36
N PHE A 438 24.73 -13.76 -1.48
CA PHE A 438 24.99 -12.60 -2.34
C PHE A 438 23.70 -12.10 -3.01
N TYR A 439 22.98 -12.99 -3.70
CA TYR A 439 21.83 -12.66 -4.53
C TYR A 439 20.64 -12.10 -3.72
N SER A 440 20.27 -12.82 -2.65
CA SER A 440 19.09 -12.45 -1.84
C SER A 440 19.43 -11.51 -0.68
N THR A 441 20.58 -11.69 -0.01
CA THR A 441 20.91 -10.86 1.17
C THR A 441 21.65 -9.60 0.78
N ILE A 442 22.84 -9.69 0.20
CA ILE A 442 23.67 -8.49 -0.05
C ILE A 442 22.99 -7.58 -1.06
N ALA A 443 22.63 -8.10 -2.23
CA ALA A 443 21.96 -7.33 -3.25
C ALA A 443 20.57 -6.83 -2.81
N GLY A 444 19.81 -7.64 -2.05
CA GLY A 444 18.52 -7.25 -1.53
C GLY A 444 18.58 -6.11 -0.51
N VAL A 445 19.55 -6.09 0.40
CA VAL A 445 19.76 -4.97 1.33
C VAL A 445 20.13 -3.69 0.58
N ILE A 446 21.06 -3.79 -0.38
CA ILE A 446 21.47 -2.66 -1.23
C ILE A 446 20.27 -2.15 -2.03
N GLY A 447 19.47 -3.06 -2.61
CA GLY A 447 18.26 -2.74 -3.35
C GLY A 447 17.20 -2.02 -2.52
N ASN A 448 16.96 -2.46 -1.28
CA ASN A 448 16.03 -1.76 -0.38
C ASN A 448 16.49 -0.32 -0.07
N ILE A 449 17.79 -0.12 0.14
CA ILE A 449 18.36 1.23 0.34
C ILE A 449 18.22 2.07 -0.94
N ALA A 450 18.54 1.50 -2.09
CA ALA A 450 18.39 2.16 -3.40
C ALA A 450 16.93 2.53 -3.70
N GLY A 451 15.99 1.66 -3.32
CA GLY A 451 14.55 1.94 -3.41
C GLY A 451 14.14 3.16 -2.59
N LEU A 452 14.64 3.32 -1.37
CA LEU A 452 14.40 4.52 -0.55
C LEU A 452 14.93 5.79 -1.23
N VAL A 453 16.10 5.71 -1.86
CA VAL A 453 16.65 6.82 -2.66
C VAL A 453 15.73 7.14 -3.85
N GLY A 454 15.19 6.12 -4.53
CA GLY A 454 14.23 6.28 -5.61
C GLY A 454 12.97 7.02 -5.19
N VAL A 455 12.37 6.64 -4.06
CA VAL A 455 11.19 7.32 -3.48
C VAL A 455 11.50 8.79 -3.16
N ALA A 456 12.64 9.06 -2.55
CA ALA A 456 13.06 10.44 -2.26
C ALA A 456 13.29 11.25 -3.55
N ALA A 457 13.98 10.66 -4.53
CA ALA A 457 14.26 11.30 -5.82
C ALA A 457 12.96 11.63 -6.60
N PHE A 458 11.94 10.79 -6.51
CA PHE A 458 10.64 11.02 -7.15
C PHE A 458 10.06 12.39 -6.80
N LYS A 459 10.07 12.76 -5.51
CA LYS A 459 9.54 14.04 -5.04
C LYS A 459 10.23 15.24 -5.73
N TYR A 460 11.54 15.16 -5.91
CA TYR A 460 12.32 16.27 -6.49
C TYR A 460 12.25 16.31 -8.01
N LEU A 461 12.23 15.13 -8.66
CA LEU A 461 12.31 15.04 -10.13
C LEU A 461 10.94 15.20 -10.80
N PHE A 462 9.88 14.59 -10.23
CA PHE A 462 8.62 14.39 -10.93
C PHE A 462 7.41 15.11 -10.31
N SER A 463 7.49 15.65 -9.09
CA SER A 463 6.33 16.26 -8.43
C SER A 463 5.64 17.36 -9.25
N LYS A 464 6.39 18.13 -10.05
CA LYS A 464 5.89 19.22 -10.89
C LYS A 464 5.59 18.80 -12.34
N GLN A 465 5.85 17.55 -12.71
CA GLN A 465 5.64 17.03 -14.06
C GLN A 465 4.23 16.46 -14.23
N ASN A 466 3.78 16.37 -15.49
CA ASN A 466 2.53 15.70 -15.80
C ASN A 466 2.66 14.19 -15.67
N TYR A 467 1.58 13.50 -15.28
CA TYR A 467 1.55 12.03 -15.17
C TYR A 467 2.06 11.35 -16.46
N GLN A 468 1.57 11.77 -17.63
CA GLN A 468 1.95 11.19 -18.93
C GLN A 468 3.45 11.29 -19.18
N VAL A 469 4.04 12.49 -18.98
CA VAL A 469 5.50 12.71 -19.17
C VAL A 469 6.30 11.85 -18.20
N THR A 470 5.86 11.77 -16.94
CA THR A 470 6.53 10.97 -15.92
C THR A 470 6.57 9.49 -16.33
N TYR A 471 5.45 8.93 -16.82
CA TYR A 471 5.42 7.53 -17.27
C TYR A 471 6.29 7.29 -18.49
N VAL A 472 6.30 8.20 -19.47
CA VAL A 472 7.19 8.06 -20.63
C VAL A 472 8.66 8.04 -20.18
N VAL A 473 9.07 8.99 -19.34
CA VAL A 473 10.46 9.08 -18.87
C VAL A 473 10.84 7.86 -18.03
N THR A 474 10.00 7.44 -17.08
CA THR A 474 10.28 6.28 -16.23
C THR A 474 10.30 4.98 -17.02
N THR A 475 9.45 4.82 -18.04
CA THR A 475 9.49 3.67 -18.96
C THR A 475 10.81 3.63 -19.74
N VAL A 476 11.26 4.75 -20.29
CA VAL A 476 12.55 4.81 -21.00
C VAL A 476 13.70 4.47 -20.05
N LEU A 477 13.70 5.01 -18.82
CA LEU A 477 14.73 4.68 -17.83
C LEU A 477 14.71 3.19 -17.47
N GLN A 478 13.53 2.57 -17.37
CA GLN A 478 13.41 1.15 -17.04
C GLN A 478 13.91 0.25 -18.18
N VAL A 479 13.63 0.62 -19.42
CA VAL A 479 14.18 -0.06 -20.60
C VAL A 479 15.72 0.07 -20.64
N LEU A 480 16.27 1.24 -20.32
CA LEU A 480 17.72 1.42 -20.20
C LEU A 480 18.30 0.59 -19.05
N GLY A 481 17.60 0.49 -17.92
CA GLY A 481 17.98 -0.39 -16.82
C GLY A 481 18.04 -1.87 -17.20
N ALA A 482 17.10 -2.34 -18.02
CA ALA A 482 17.08 -3.73 -18.49
C ALA A 482 18.27 -4.10 -19.41
N ILE A 483 19.01 -3.13 -19.93
CA ILE A 483 20.24 -3.39 -20.71
C ILE A 483 21.31 -4.06 -19.84
N PHE A 484 21.35 -3.80 -18.53
CA PHE A 484 22.30 -4.46 -17.62
C PHE A 484 22.10 -5.96 -17.61
N ASP A 485 20.84 -6.44 -17.58
CA ASP A 485 20.52 -7.89 -17.69
C ASP A 485 21.03 -8.48 -19.00
N ILE A 486 20.84 -7.76 -20.12
CA ILE A 486 21.30 -8.23 -21.43
C ILE A 486 22.83 -8.33 -21.47
N ILE A 487 23.53 -7.33 -20.91
CA ILE A 487 25.00 -7.32 -20.81
C ILE A 487 25.48 -8.52 -20.00
N MET A 488 24.83 -8.81 -18.86
CA MET A 488 25.17 -9.93 -17.99
C MET A 488 24.91 -11.28 -18.67
N VAL A 489 23.76 -11.44 -19.32
CA VAL A 489 23.38 -12.69 -20.00
C VAL A 489 24.29 -12.97 -21.21
N LYS A 490 24.73 -11.93 -21.92
CA LYS A 490 25.69 -12.03 -23.04
C LYS A 490 27.15 -12.09 -22.58
N ARG A 491 27.42 -12.00 -21.28
CA ARG A 491 28.78 -11.95 -20.71
C ARG A 491 29.63 -10.79 -21.23
N TRP A 492 28.99 -9.70 -21.70
CA TRP A 492 29.70 -8.53 -22.20
C TRP A 492 30.42 -7.76 -21.09
N ASN A 493 29.96 -7.90 -19.84
CA ASN A 493 30.63 -7.34 -18.67
C ASN A 493 32.08 -7.82 -18.53
N GLU A 494 32.40 -9.04 -18.92
CA GLU A 494 33.78 -9.57 -18.89
C GLU A 494 34.67 -8.89 -19.93
N TYR A 495 34.13 -8.63 -21.14
CA TYR A 495 34.89 -7.92 -22.19
C TYR A 495 35.28 -6.51 -21.77
N ILE A 496 34.45 -5.84 -20.96
CA ILE A 496 34.74 -4.51 -20.41
C ILE A 496 35.48 -4.57 -19.07
N GLY A 497 35.83 -5.77 -18.59
CA GLY A 497 36.59 -5.97 -17.35
C GLY A 497 35.81 -5.71 -16.06
N VAL A 498 34.47 -5.74 -16.09
CA VAL A 498 33.62 -5.56 -14.91
C VAL A 498 33.22 -6.92 -14.33
N PRO A 499 33.57 -7.19 -13.06
CA PRO A 499 33.18 -8.45 -12.41
C PRO A 499 31.67 -8.60 -12.30
N ASP A 500 31.16 -9.83 -12.38
CA ASP A 500 29.72 -10.16 -12.30
C ASP A 500 29.04 -9.57 -11.09
N HIS A 501 29.66 -9.71 -9.90
CA HIS A 501 29.11 -9.18 -8.66
C HIS A 501 28.92 -7.65 -8.70
N ALA A 502 29.89 -6.91 -9.27
CA ALA A 502 29.81 -5.48 -9.39
C ALA A 502 28.73 -5.05 -10.40
N MET A 503 28.68 -5.75 -11.56
CA MET A 503 27.69 -5.45 -12.60
C MET A 503 26.26 -5.68 -12.09
N TYR A 504 26.03 -6.79 -11.37
CA TYR A 504 24.73 -7.09 -10.77
C TYR A 504 24.32 -6.08 -9.71
N ILE A 505 25.23 -5.69 -8.80
CA ILE A 505 24.93 -4.68 -7.79
C ILE A 505 24.55 -3.33 -8.42
N TRP A 506 25.31 -2.87 -9.40
CA TRP A 506 25.01 -1.58 -10.07
C TRP A 506 23.76 -1.66 -10.93
N GLY A 507 23.59 -2.70 -11.73
CA GLY A 507 22.46 -2.86 -12.64
C GLY A 507 21.15 -3.14 -11.89
N ASP A 508 21.07 -4.32 -11.29
CA ASP A 508 19.82 -4.81 -10.70
C ASP A 508 19.55 -4.24 -9.31
N ALA A 509 20.53 -4.27 -8.40
CA ALA A 509 20.27 -3.87 -7.04
C ALA A 509 20.15 -2.35 -6.86
N VAL A 510 20.85 -1.53 -7.65
CA VAL A 510 20.80 -0.07 -7.51
C VAL A 510 19.94 0.57 -8.60
N VAL A 511 20.34 0.48 -9.88
CA VAL A 511 19.67 1.21 -10.95
C VAL A 511 18.24 0.74 -11.16
N GLN A 512 18.01 -0.57 -11.28
CA GLN A 512 16.67 -1.13 -11.48
C GLN A 512 15.72 -0.77 -10.32
N GLN A 513 16.19 -0.84 -9.07
CA GLN A 513 15.36 -0.54 -7.92
C GLN A 513 14.99 0.95 -7.82
N ILE A 514 15.94 1.85 -8.11
CA ILE A 514 15.65 3.29 -8.17
C ILE A 514 14.58 3.57 -9.23
N VAL A 515 14.79 3.05 -10.44
CA VAL A 515 13.90 3.29 -11.57
C VAL A 515 12.52 2.67 -11.37
N TYR A 516 12.48 1.46 -10.79
CA TYR A 516 11.22 0.82 -10.40
C TYR A 516 10.40 1.71 -9.45
N MET A 517 11.03 2.28 -8.41
CA MET A 517 10.35 3.17 -7.47
C MET A 517 9.90 4.48 -8.13
N LEU A 518 10.69 5.03 -9.06
CA LEU A 518 10.31 6.22 -9.83
C LEU A 518 9.07 5.97 -10.70
N GLY A 519 8.89 4.78 -11.25
CA GLY A 519 7.71 4.38 -12.03
C GLY A 519 6.50 3.99 -11.18
N PHE A 520 6.73 3.44 -9.99
CA PHE A 520 5.68 2.98 -9.07
C PHE A 520 4.99 4.14 -8.34
N MET A 521 5.76 5.13 -7.87
CA MET A 521 5.24 6.23 -7.05
C MET A 521 4.15 7.08 -7.73
N PRO A 522 4.22 7.43 -9.03
CA PRO A 522 3.16 8.17 -9.70
C PRO A 522 1.80 7.47 -9.63
N LEU A 523 1.79 6.14 -9.77
CA LEU A 523 0.58 5.34 -9.72
C LEU A 523 -0.06 5.38 -8.33
N VAL A 524 0.75 5.20 -7.29
CA VAL A 524 0.28 5.27 -5.89
C VAL A 524 -0.32 6.64 -5.57
N VAL A 525 0.35 7.72 -5.99
CA VAL A 525 -0.15 9.09 -5.79
C VAL A 525 -1.46 9.31 -6.55
N LEU A 526 -1.55 8.87 -7.81
CA LEU A 526 -2.76 9.02 -8.61
C LEU A 526 -3.93 8.24 -8.01
N MET A 527 -3.72 6.98 -7.63
CA MET A 527 -4.75 6.15 -6.99
C MET A 527 -5.28 6.82 -5.71
N SER A 528 -4.39 7.35 -4.85
CA SER A 528 -4.82 7.98 -3.60
C SER A 528 -5.64 9.26 -3.81
N ARG A 529 -5.40 10.00 -4.89
CA ARG A 529 -6.12 11.24 -5.21
C ARG A 529 -7.46 11.02 -5.88
N LEU A 530 -7.60 9.95 -6.66
CA LEU A 530 -8.83 9.63 -7.36
C LEU A 530 -9.88 8.92 -6.50
N CYS A 531 -9.54 8.57 -5.26
CA CYS A 531 -10.47 7.89 -4.36
C CYS A 531 -11.58 8.84 -3.90
N PRO A 532 -12.87 8.52 -4.17
CA PRO A 532 -13.99 9.35 -3.74
C PRO A 532 -14.08 9.40 -2.22
N ARG A 533 -14.47 10.57 -1.69
CA ARG A 533 -14.69 10.74 -0.25
C ARG A 533 -15.77 9.77 0.24
N GLY A 534 -15.51 9.10 1.35
CA GLY A 534 -16.43 8.12 1.96
C GLY A 534 -16.26 6.67 1.50
N SER A 535 -15.62 6.42 0.34
CA SER A 535 -15.29 5.06 -0.15
C SER A 535 -13.81 4.88 -0.52
N GLU A 536 -12.95 5.74 0.04
CA GLU A 536 -11.53 5.83 -0.32
C GLU A 536 -10.79 4.50 -0.17
N SER A 537 -10.96 3.82 0.97
CA SER A 537 -10.26 2.56 1.25
C SER A 537 -10.68 1.44 0.29
N VAL A 538 -11.96 1.38 -0.07
CA VAL A 538 -12.49 0.34 -0.96
C VAL A 538 -12.02 0.55 -2.41
N VAL A 539 -12.12 1.79 -2.91
CA VAL A 539 -11.71 2.13 -4.29
C VAL A 539 -10.18 2.00 -4.43
N TYR A 540 -9.42 2.45 -3.44
CA TYR A 540 -7.96 2.26 -3.43
C TYR A 540 -7.59 0.77 -3.43
N ALA A 541 -8.22 -0.04 -2.56
CA ALA A 541 -7.99 -1.47 -2.49
C ALA A 541 -8.31 -2.17 -3.82
N LEU A 542 -9.37 -1.71 -4.51
CA LEU A 542 -9.77 -2.25 -5.81
C LEU A 542 -8.74 -1.93 -6.90
N MET A 543 -8.29 -0.68 -6.99
CA MET A 543 -7.29 -0.27 -7.98
C MET A 543 -5.93 -0.96 -7.71
N ALA A 544 -5.49 -1.00 -6.46
CA ALA A 544 -4.26 -1.70 -6.09
C ALA A 544 -4.34 -3.21 -6.34
N GLY A 545 -5.48 -3.84 -5.99
CA GLY A 545 -5.72 -5.26 -6.24
C GLY A 545 -5.74 -5.61 -7.73
N PHE A 546 -6.34 -4.75 -8.55
CA PHE A 546 -6.37 -4.96 -10.00
C PHE A 546 -4.99 -4.75 -10.65
N SER A 547 -4.21 -3.79 -10.19
CA SER A 547 -2.80 -3.64 -10.61
C SER A 547 -1.96 -4.88 -10.25
N ASN A 548 -2.14 -5.46 -9.05
CA ASN A 548 -1.48 -6.70 -8.66
C ASN A 548 -1.90 -7.90 -9.54
N LEU A 549 -3.17 -7.97 -9.96
CA LEU A 549 -3.62 -8.96 -10.94
C LEU A 549 -2.91 -8.78 -12.28
N GLY A 550 -2.65 -7.53 -12.71
CA GLY A 550 -1.85 -7.22 -13.89
C GLY A 550 -0.43 -7.79 -13.81
N GLN A 551 0.23 -7.66 -12.66
CA GLN A 551 1.55 -8.22 -12.42
C GLN A 551 1.55 -9.76 -12.51
N THR A 552 0.51 -10.40 -11.98
CA THR A 552 0.31 -11.86 -12.11
C THR A 552 0.13 -12.27 -13.56
N THR A 553 -0.70 -11.52 -14.30
CA THR A 553 -0.94 -11.77 -15.73
C THR A 553 0.35 -11.60 -16.53
N ALA A 554 1.16 -10.57 -16.25
CA ALA A 554 2.46 -10.37 -16.89
C ALA A 554 3.40 -11.58 -16.69
N SER A 555 3.48 -12.10 -15.46
CA SER A 555 4.31 -13.28 -15.16
C SER A 555 3.81 -14.55 -15.86
N SER A 556 2.48 -14.71 -16.00
CA SER A 556 1.88 -15.81 -16.76
C SER A 556 2.16 -15.68 -18.27
N ILE A 557 2.12 -14.46 -18.81
CA ILE A 557 2.51 -14.18 -20.20
C ILE A 557 4.00 -14.46 -20.40
N ALA A 558 4.87 -14.15 -19.43
CA ALA A 558 6.29 -14.51 -19.49
C ALA A 558 6.49 -16.04 -19.63
N ALA A 559 5.70 -16.84 -18.89
CA ALA A 559 5.73 -18.29 -19.02
C ALA A 559 5.32 -18.75 -20.44
N ILE A 560 4.25 -18.17 -20.99
CA ILE A 560 3.77 -18.48 -22.34
C ILE A 560 4.82 -18.11 -23.40
N ILE A 561 5.43 -16.93 -23.29
CA ILE A 561 6.49 -16.48 -24.21
C ILE A 561 7.71 -17.39 -24.10
N MET A 562 8.07 -17.82 -22.88
CA MET A 562 9.18 -18.74 -22.66
C MET A 562 8.90 -20.13 -23.25
N GLU A 563 7.68 -20.65 -23.13
CA GLU A 563 7.36 -21.99 -23.62
C GLU A 563 7.20 -22.05 -25.14
N TYR A 564 6.58 -21.04 -25.80
CA TYR A 564 6.32 -21.05 -27.24
C TYR A 564 7.36 -20.29 -28.07
N GLY A 565 7.88 -19.18 -27.55
CA GLY A 565 8.72 -18.29 -28.35
C GLY A 565 10.22 -18.56 -28.18
N TRP A 566 10.69 -18.49 -26.95
CA TRP A 566 12.11 -18.58 -26.60
C TRP A 566 12.33 -19.53 -25.43
N PRO A 567 12.27 -20.87 -25.68
CA PRO A 567 12.41 -21.85 -24.61
C PRO A 567 13.79 -21.77 -23.96
N VAL A 568 13.79 -21.74 -22.64
CA VAL A 568 14.99 -21.81 -21.79
C VAL A 568 14.86 -23.03 -20.87
N PHE A 569 15.80 -23.94 -20.96
CA PHE A 569 15.81 -25.19 -20.18
C PHE A 569 16.99 -25.20 -19.22
N ALA A 570 16.74 -25.56 -17.98
CA ALA A 570 17.75 -25.81 -16.97
C ALA A 570 17.31 -26.97 -16.08
N GLU A 571 17.53 -28.17 -16.52
CA GLU A 571 17.21 -29.42 -15.82
C GLU A 571 18.36 -30.42 -15.90
N ASN A 572 18.74 -31.03 -14.76
CA ASN A 572 19.57 -32.22 -14.66
C ASN A 572 20.71 -32.30 -15.68
N ASP A 573 21.63 -31.34 -15.68
CA ASP A 573 22.76 -31.21 -16.62
C ASP A 573 22.38 -30.84 -18.09
N LYS A 574 21.10 -30.73 -18.42
CA LYS A 574 20.62 -30.20 -19.69
C LYS A 574 20.26 -28.76 -19.56
N CYS A 575 21.19 -27.90 -19.95
CA CYS A 575 21.00 -26.44 -19.84
C CYS A 575 21.08 -25.85 -21.26
N ASN A 576 20.07 -25.09 -21.63
CA ASN A 576 20.07 -24.29 -22.85
C ASN A 576 19.59 -22.86 -22.54
N TYR A 577 20.52 -21.92 -22.56
CA TYR A 577 20.28 -20.49 -22.36
C TYR A 577 20.45 -19.66 -23.65
N GLU A 578 20.57 -20.31 -24.83
CA GLU A 578 20.77 -19.59 -26.09
C GLU A 578 19.67 -18.57 -26.37
N ASN A 579 18.45 -18.88 -25.99
CA ASN A 579 17.29 -18.04 -26.19
C ASN A 579 17.10 -16.97 -25.08
N LEU A 580 17.83 -17.08 -23.96
CA LEU A 580 17.66 -16.18 -22.82
C LEU A 580 17.85 -14.69 -23.18
N PRO A 581 18.86 -14.28 -23.96
CA PRO A 581 19.02 -12.87 -24.35
C PRO A 581 17.81 -12.33 -25.13
N TRP A 582 17.23 -13.14 -26.01
CA TRP A 582 16.04 -12.76 -26.78
C TRP A 582 14.79 -12.67 -25.89
N LEU A 583 14.62 -13.61 -24.99
CA LEU A 583 13.53 -13.60 -24.00
C LEU A 583 13.59 -12.34 -23.15
N VAL A 584 14.77 -11.99 -22.61
CA VAL A 584 14.98 -10.77 -21.82
C VAL A 584 14.74 -9.53 -22.67
N PHE A 585 15.24 -9.50 -23.91
CA PHE A 585 15.04 -8.35 -24.81
C PHE A 585 13.56 -8.10 -25.09
N VAL A 586 12.80 -9.14 -25.43
CA VAL A 586 11.35 -9.00 -25.68
C VAL A 586 10.61 -8.59 -24.42
N CYS A 587 10.81 -9.29 -23.31
CA CYS A 587 10.06 -9.07 -22.08
C CYS A 587 10.42 -7.76 -21.36
N SER A 588 11.71 -7.38 -21.32
CA SER A 588 12.17 -6.24 -20.52
C SER A 588 12.46 -4.98 -21.32
N VAL A 589 12.53 -5.07 -22.69
CA VAL A 589 12.76 -3.90 -23.55
C VAL A 589 11.56 -3.63 -24.46
N MET A 590 11.10 -4.62 -25.25
CA MET A 590 10.06 -4.36 -26.25
C MET A 590 8.68 -4.17 -25.63
N THR A 591 8.27 -5.07 -24.72
CA THR A 591 6.92 -4.99 -24.16
C THR A 591 6.71 -3.79 -23.24
N PRO A 592 7.65 -3.33 -22.38
CA PRO A 592 7.47 -2.12 -21.60
C PRO A 592 7.26 -0.84 -22.43
N LEU A 593 7.80 -0.78 -23.65
CA LEU A 593 7.56 0.37 -24.55
C LEU A 593 6.09 0.58 -24.88
N LEU A 594 5.25 -0.47 -24.76
CA LEU A 594 3.80 -0.36 -24.92
C LEU A 594 3.14 0.46 -23.79
N ALA A 595 3.82 0.68 -22.67
CA ALA A 595 3.35 1.58 -21.63
C ALA A 595 3.29 3.05 -22.08
N ILE A 596 4.11 3.43 -23.07
CA ILE A 596 4.12 4.80 -23.62
C ILE A 596 2.76 5.18 -24.21
N PRO A 597 2.20 4.45 -25.20
CA PRO A 597 0.87 4.77 -25.70
C PRO A 597 -0.24 4.61 -24.65
N LEU A 598 -0.10 3.68 -23.69
CA LEU A 598 -1.07 3.53 -22.61
C LEU A 598 -1.12 4.75 -21.68
N SER A 599 0.00 5.49 -21.52
CA SER A 599 0.04 6.68 -20.65
C SER A 599 -0.93 7.79 -21.08
N PHE A 600 -1.36 7.82 -22.34
CA PHE A 600 -2.39 8.75 -22.83
C PHE A 600 -3.80 8.50 -22.26
N MET A 601 -4.04 7.36 -21.58
CA MET A 601 -5.28 7.12 -20.84
C MET A 601 -5.38 7.95 -19.56
N LEU A 602 -4.24 8.44 -19.06
CA LEU A 602 -4.16 9.21 -17.82
C LEU A 602 -4.61 10.66 -17.99
N PRO A 603 -5.11 11.30 -16.93
CA PRO A 603 -5.48 12.71 -16.96
C PRO A 603 -4.27 13.60 -17.26
N ILE A 604 -4.52 14.70 -17.97
CA ILE A 604 -3.49 15.74 -18.24
C ILE A 604 -3.43 16.64 -17.01
N ALA A 605 -2.78 16.16 -15.96
CA ALA A 605 -2.61 16.85 -14.69
C ALA A 605 -1.16 16.69 -14.23
N ARG A 606 -0.67 17.64 -13.42
CA ARG A 606 0.62 17.50 -12.75
C ARG A 606 0.45 16.58 -11.53
N ILE A 607 1.53 15.93 -11.12
CA ILE A 607 1.52 15.06 -9.94
C ILE A 607 1.14 15.83 -8.67
N ILE A 608 1.41 17.12 -8.61
CA ILE A 608 1.05 17.99 -7.49
C ILE A 608 -0.41 18.47 -7.52
N ASP A 609 -1.07 18.45 -8.69
CA ASP A 609 -2.43 18.96 -8.83
C ASP A 609 -3.45 17.94 -8.32
N ASP A 610 -4.51 18.40 -7.67
CA ASP A 610 -5.65 17.57 -7.32
C ASP A 610 -6.57 17.42 -8.55
N VAL A 611 -7.09 16.21 -8.72
CA VAL A 611 -7.94 15.84 -9.87
C VAL A 611 -9.32 15.48 -9.34
N ASP A 612 -10.36 16.10 -9.89
CA ASP A 612 -11.75 15.81 -9.57
C ASP A 612 -12.22 14.50 -10.20
N ILE A 613 -13.39 14.00 -9.75
CA ILE A 613 -14.06 12.78 -10.26
C ILE A 613 -14.31 12.85 -11.77
N ASP A 614 -14.44 14.05 -12.32
CA ASP A 614 -14.59 14.29 -13.76
C ASP A 614 -13.28 14.36 -14.54
N GLY A 615 -12.12 14.29 -13.84
CA GLY A 615 -10.79 14.36 -14.44
C GLY A 615 -10.27 15.77 -14.68
N ASN A 616 -10.98 16.78 -14.15
CA ASN A 616 -10.54 18.16 -14.23
C ASN A 616 -9.56 18.47 -13.10
N VAL A 617 -8.57 19.31 -13.39
CA VAL A 617 -7.62 19.81 -12.39
C VAL A 617 -8.35 20.80 -11.48
N VAL A 618 -8.54 20.42 -10.22
CA VAL A 618 -9.01 21.34 -9.19
C VAL A 618 -7.85 22.23 -8.80
N ARG A 619 -7.69 23.36 -9.48
CA ARG A 619 -6.72 24.38 -9.07
C ARG A 619 -7.11 24.88 -7.70
N ALA A 620 -6.24 24.70 -6.72
CA ALA A 620 -6.45 25.20 -5.38
C ALA A 620 -6.86 26.68 -5.46
N GLN A 621 -8.00 27.05 -4.87
CA GLN A 621 -8.46 28.45 -4.77
C GLN A 621 -7.47 29.35 -3.99
N VAL A 622 -6.43 28.76 -3.41
CA VAL A 622 -5.32 29.42 -2.75
C VAL A 622 -4.57 30.37 -3.70
N ASP A 623 -4.35 29.98 -4.95
CA ASP A 623 -3.68 30.87 -5.93
C ASP A 623 -4.57 32.05 -6.35
N LYS A 624 -5.89 31.89 -6.36
CA LYS A 624 -6.80 33.01 -6.66
C LYS A 624 -6.90 34.02 -5.52
N LYS A 625 -6.78 33.58 -4.25
CA LYS A 625 -6.77 34.50 -3.11
C LYS A 625 -5.45 35.25 -3.02
N VAL A 626 -4.31 34.57 -3.25
CA VAL A 626 -2.99 35.20 -3.26
C VAL A 626 -2.87 36.19 -4.42
N VAL A 627 -3.32 35.82 -5.63
CA VAL A 627 -3.35 36.72 -6.79
C VAL A 627 -4.36 37.86 -6.60
N ALA A 628 -5.49 37.62 -5.95
CA ALA A 628 -6.44 38.69 -5.63
C ALA A 628 -5.93 39.62 -4.52
N GLU A 629 -5.18 39.12 -3.54
CA GLU A 629 -4.50 39.96 -2.53
C GLU A 629 -3.30 40.70 -3.13
N GLU A 630 -2.49 40.11 -4.01
CA GLU A 630 -1.44 40.81 -4.73
C GLU A 630 -2.00 41.90 -5.65
N VAL A 631 -3.08 41.63 -6.39
CA VAL A 631 -3.73 42.62 -7.25
C VAL A 631 -4.39 43.73 -6.42
N LEU A 632 -4.93 43.43 -5.22
CA LEU A 632 -5.47 44.42 -4.31
C LEU A 632 -4.36 45.27 -3.66
N THR A 633 -3.21 44.70 -3.35
CA THR A 633 -2.05 45.43 -2.83
C THR A 633 -1.41 46.33 -3.90
N GLU A 634 -1.29 45.86 -5.15
CA GLU A 634 -0.83 46.72 -6.25
C GLU A 634 -1.78 47.87 -6.56
N HIS A 635 -3.11 47.66 -6.46
CA HIS A 635 -4.07 48.75 -6.64
C HIS A 635 -4.06 49.79 -5.48
N THR A 636 -3.81 49.35 -4.25
CA THR A 636 -3.72 50.27 -3.09
C THR A 636 -2.40 51.06 -3.07
N ASP A 637 -1.32 50.54 -3.61
CA ASP A 637 -0.06 51.26 -3.76
C ASP A 637 -0.06 52.21 -4.98
N SER A 638 -0.87 51.93 -6.01
CA SER A 638 -1.08 52.83 -7.15
C SER A 638 -1.95 54.06 -6.84
N GLU A 639 -2.82 54.01 -5.84
CA GLU A 639 -3.63 55.16 -5.38
C GLU A 639 -2.91 56.07 -4.37
N ARG A 640 -1.78 55.67 -3.82
CA ARG A 640 -0.88 56.53 -3.05
C ARG A 640 0.09 57.22 -3.98
N GLY A 641 -0.39 58.27 -4.66
CA GLY A 641 0.45 59.15 -5.43
C GLY A 641 1.55 59.83 -4.59
N PRO A 642 2.67 60.27 -5.21
CA PRO A 642 3.81 60.77 -4.48
C PRO A 642 3.47 62.01 -3.66
N LEU A 643 3.66 61.90 -2.34
CA LEU A 643 3.61 63.07 -1.42
C LEU A 643 4.71 64.05 -1.85
N SER A 644 4.26 65.22 -2.30
CA SER A 644 5.08 66.37 -2.64
C SER A 644 6.02 66.76 -1.49
N GLU A 645 7.31 66.69 -1.69
CA GLU A 645 8.32 67.37 -0.88
C GLU A 645 8.10 68.87 -0.96
N THR A 646 7.52 69.47 0.08
CA THR A 646 7.63 70.91 0.32
C THR A 646 8.98 71.17 1.00
N ARG A 647 9.82 71.79 0.24
CA ARG A 647 11.05 72.47 0.65
C ARG A 647 10.68 73.67 1.53
N GLU A 648 11.08 73.68 2.77
CA GLU A 648 11.29 74.93 3.50
C GLU A 648 12.75 75.01 3.96
N GLY A 649 13.38 76.05 3.47
CA GLY A 649 14.71 76.41 3.85
C GLY A 649 14.72 77.50 4.91
N LYS A 650 15.94 77.82 5.36
CA LYS A 650 16.44 78.89 6.25
C LYS A 650 16.40 78.49 7.75
N GLU A 651 17.43 78.65 8.53
CA GLU A 651 18.66 79.50 8.56
C GLU A 651 19.73 78.73 9.30
#